data_46bb1750c0739c3989b20513733be7eb
#
_entry.id   46bb1750c0739c3989b20513733be7eb
#
_cell.length_a   1.000
_cell.length_b   1.000
_cell.length_c   1.000
_cell.angle_alpha   90.00
_cell.angle_beta   90.00
_cell.angle_gamma   90.00
#
_symmetry.space_group_name_H-M   'P 1'
#
loop_
_entity.id
_entity.type
_entity.pdbx_description
1 polymer ?
#
loop_
_entity_poly.entity_id
_entity_poly.type
_entity_poly.pdbx_seq_one_letter_code
_entity_poly.pdbx_strand_id
1 'polypeptide(L)'
;MQTNRIQRCTGLLCAAVFAVAALSGTASPSVRAAASGENVTGDLLEMQGIPLDADAAAAQTERIPVYGADNSTATAYAEDRYASHAGYDTLSDEQKQLYNAMKQAAHTFYVGSADAESVSYSTGTMDCCVAVDTGSQSLNKEDVVRVISMFRNDNPVYFFLGSSFLYSTDYDFWTGKSYIDMVYLSCAENCTDGTERQAERKVLENQIVTVETKVKAGETALEKARIAHDWLVDTITYAYDANGDPDNSMTSHSITGVFDAQYHTAVCEGYAKSFQLLMNAAGVSNFYIVGLGNGGGHAWNMAQMDDGYYYYFDATWDDTAQTSKYFAAGETSLSQNHSPYVYDKSSWEFLYDLPDVPDADYDLQPGTVYLDGDYTYRLFDKYAALTAYTGDSESVTVPEKVNGLPVQVIQGAFAGNTTLQTVKLPETLLEISYGADGVGAFEGCSSLQSVILRGETMPVSLTRVAYHAFRDCTALIQITLPVTVSRIGAAAFENCEALQLLEIYAKRCTFVSSTSVPTETVISGYAGSTAQTYAAKFNREFVELGTASTSSVMTTALTTTSLTQTTTTTTTASSKTSAVTSTTPESFENRLIGDVNGDGNCTIDDLVMLNQYLLGILHADASQIAAMDCCADGKIDMRDSLILEQFLVYMIDTIPVEP
;
A
#
# COMPACT_ATOMS: atom_id res chain seq x y z
N MET A 1 49.48 21.23 -12.33
CA MET A 1 49.74 22.42 -11.53
C MET A 1 48.40 23.01 -11.11
N GLN A 2 48.22 23.15 -9.84
CA GLN A 2 47.16 23.79 -9.08
C GLN A 2 45.82 23.04 -8.95
N THR A 3 45.82 22.30 -7.92
CA THR A 3 44.77 21.90 -6.99
C THR A 3 43.94 23.10 -6.48
N ASN A 4 42.61 22.99 -6.49
CA ASN A 4 41.79 23.75 -5.59
C ASN A 4 40.84 22.78 -4.83
N ARG A 5 41.22 22.51 -3.60
CA ARG A 5 40.38 21.99 -2.55
C ARG A 5 39.49 23.15 -2.07
N ILE A 6 38.19 22.98 -2.10
CA ILE A 6 37.27 23.87 -1.39
C ILE A 6 36.99 23.23 -0.02
N GLN A 7 37.42 23.95 1.02
CA GLN A 7 37.16 23.65 2.42
C GLN A 7 35.68 23.81 2.75
N ARG A 8 35.12 22.80 3.39
CA ARG A 8 33.86 22.93 4.09
C ARG A 8 34.07 23.78 5.34
N CYS A 9 33.41 24.93 5.41
CA CYS A 9 33.35 25.78 6.59
C CYS A 9 32.31 25.24 7.55
N THR A 10 32.77 24.86 8.75
CA THR A 10 31.99 24.74 9.97
C THR A 10 31.46 26.12 10.38
N GLY A 11 30.17 26.28 10.47
CA GLY A 11 29.50 27.47 11.01
C GLY A 11 28.60 27.08 12.18
N LEU A 12 29.10 27.40 13.36
CA LEU A 12 28.40 27.28 14.65
C LEU A 12 27.44 28.47 14.84
N LEU A 13 26.33 28.23 15.50
CA LEU A 13 25.43 29.13 16.24
C LEU A 13 24.78 30.30 15.52
N CYS A 14 23.46 30.30 15.48
CA CYS A 14 22.64 31.42 15.95
C CYS A 14 21.31 30.89 16.49
N ALA A 15 21.20 30.85 17.82
CA ALA A 15 19.93 30.85 18.52
C ALA A 15 19.30 32.24 18.35
N ALA A 16 18.13 32.31 17.74
CA ALA A 16 17.28 33.49 17.79
C ALA A 16 15.86 33.05 18.21
N VAL A 17 15.55 33.45 19.40
CA VAL A 17 14.24 33.55 20.05
C VAL A 17 13.23 34.22 19.15
N PHE A 18 12.14 33.57 18.83
CA PHE A 18 10.88 34.23 18.51
C PHE A 18 9.77 33.65 19.38
N ALA A 19 9.38 34.52 20.31
CA ALA A 19 8.18 34.32 21.12
C ALA A 19 6.97 34.91 20.40
N VAL A 20 5.84 34.16 20.51
CA VAL A 20 4.45 34.59 20.59
C VAL A 20 3.77 35.12 19.34
N ALA A 21 2.86 34.32 18.81
CA ALA A 21 1.46 34.70 18.64
C ALA A 21 0.60 33.46 18.65
N ALA A 22 -0.11 33.23 19.76
CA ALA A 22 -1.22 32.31 19.82
C ALA A 22 -2.36 32.85 18.96
N LEU A 23 -2.72 32.15 17.89
CA LEU A 23 -4.04 32.25 17.28
C LEU A 23 -4.55 30.83 17.08
N SER A 24 -5.66 30.58 17.74
CA SER A 24 -6.46 29.39 17.71
C SER A 24 -6.86 29.01 16.28
N GLY A 25 -6.23 27.97 15.75
CA GLY A 25 -6.66 27.26 14.56
C GLY A 25 -6.53 25.77 14.86
N THR A 26 -7.61 25.05 14.77
CA THR A 26 -7.67 23.59 14.92
C THR A 26 -6.84 22.96 13.83
N ALA A 27 -5.63 22.57 14.15
CA ALA A 27 -4.78 21.79 13.25
C ALA A 27 -5.31 20.35 13.22
N SER A 28 -5.43 19.81 12.02
CA SER A 28 -5.76 18.40 11.77
C SER A 28 -4.80 17.45 12.47
N PRO A 29 -5.24 16.28 12.93
CA PRO A 29 -4.41 15.34 13.69
C PRO A 29 -3.13 14.86 12.97
N SER A 30 -3.11 14.89 11.65
CA SER A 30 -1.97 14.47 10.83
C SER A 30 -0.71 15.33 10.99
N VAL A 31 -0.83 16.56 11.48
CA VAL A 31 0.32 17.46 11.72
C VAL A 31 0.94 17.24 13.12
N ARG A 32 0.25 16.53 14.01
CA ARG A 32 0.76 16.27 15.38
C ARG A 32 1.77 15.12 15.47
N ALA A 33 1.71 14.14 14.58
CA ALA A 33 2.65 13.01 14.59
C ALA A 33 4.10 13.44 14.24
N ALA A 34 4.28 14.54 13.51
CA ALA A 34 5.59 15.07 13.15
C ALA A 34 6.22 15.98 14.23
N ALA A 35 5.54 16.28 15.34
CA ALA A 35 5.99 17.26 16.34
C ALA A 35 6.35 16.67 17.72
N SER A 36 6.06 15.40 18.00
CA SER A 36 6.52 14.74 19.22
C SER A 36 7.86 14.06 18.94
N GLY A 37 8.96 14.75 19.26
CA GLY A 37 10.31 14.22 19.18
C GLY A 37 10.57 13.17 20.28
N GLU A 38 9.73 12.13 20.36
CA GLU A 38 9.99 10.96 21.17
C GLU A 38 10.39 9.81 20.25
N ASN A 39 11.51 9.22 20.58
CA ASN A 39 12.25 8.16 19.93
C ASN A 39 11.37 7.01 19.38
N VAL A 40 10.91 7.12 18.16
CA VAL A 40 10.40 5.98 17.38
C VAL A 40 11.56 5.11 16.86
N THR A 41 12.79 5.51 17.12
CA THR A 41 14.02 4.86 16.65
C THR A 41 14.51 3.72 17.53
N GLY A 42 13.81 3.38 18.61
CA GLY A 42 14.31 2.40 19.57
C GLY A 42 14.74 1.07 18.97
N ASP A 43 14.10 0.61 17.91
CA ASP A 43 14.27 -0.78 17.49
C ASP A 43 15.30 -1.04 16.39
N LEU A 44 15.63 -0.06 15.55
CA LEU A 44 16.49 -0.33 14.41
C LEU A 44 17.96 0.00 14.61
N LEU A 45 18.26 0.97 15.44
CA LEU A 45 19.60 1.50 15.59
C LEU A 45 20.27 1.06 16.88
N GLU A 46 19.48 0.69 17.87
CA GLU A 46 19.99 0.15 19.14
C GLU A 46 19.73 -1.35 19.22
N MET A 47 20.42 -2.13 18.39
CA MET A 47 20.55 -3.56 18.64
C MET A 47 21.19 -3.75 20.02
N GLN A 48 20.40 -4.17 20.99
CA GLN A 48 20.88 -4.41 22.33
C GLN A 48 21.59 -5.77 22.42
N GLY A 49 22.91 -5.76 22.34
CA GLY A 49 23.73 -6.93 22.63
C GLY A 49 23.88 -7.13 24.11
N ILE A 50 23.37 -8.24 24.66
CA ILE A 50 23.43 -8.62 26.06
C ILE A 50 24.46 -9.75 26.21
N PRO A 51 25.49 -9.60 27.09
CA PRO A 51 26.49 -10.64 27.27
C PRO A 51 25.93 -11.84 28.04
N LEU A 52 26.27 -13.05 27.60
CA LEU A 52 26.09 -14.31 28.33
C LEU A 52 27.38 -14.64 29.10
N ASP A 53 27.24 -15.22 30.29
CA ASP A 53 28.39 -15.86 30.92
C ASP A 53 28.69 -17.23 30.26
N ALA A 54 29.92 -17.72 30.45
CA ALA A 54 30.39 -18.94 29.78
C ALA A 54 29.58 -20.20 30.16
N ASP A 55 29.08 -20.27 31.42
CA ASP A 55 28.30 -21.41 31.90
C ASP A 55 26.89 -21.39 31.27
N ALA A 56 26.29 -20.22 31.13
CA ALA A 56 25.00 -20.03 30.44
C ALA A 56 25.11 -20.36 28.95
N ALA A 57 26.16 -19.91 28.25
CA ALA A 57 26.41 -20.21 26.86
C ALA A 57 26.57 -21.71 26.59
N ALA A 58 27.36 -22.42 27.38
CA ALA A 58 27.60 -23.86 27.26
C ALA A 58 26.32 -24.70 27.45
N ALA A 59 25.39 -24.27 28.31
CA ALA A 59 24.13 -24.96 28.55
C ALA A 59 23.12 -24.81 27.41
N GLN A 60 23.27 -23.84 26.50
CA GLN A 60 22.33 -23.54 25.43
C GLN A 60 22.65 -24.22 24.11
N THR A 61 23.91 -24.59 23.84
CA THR A 61 24.34 -25.25 22.59
C THR A 61 23.70 -26.61 22.36
N GLU A 62 23.12 -27.24 23.41
CA GLU A 62 22.39 -28.51 23.26
C GLU A 62 20.92 -28.33 22.82
N ARG A 63 20.35 -27.13 22.90
CA ARG A 63 18.93 -26.87 22.70
C ARG A 63 18.60 -26.18 21.37
N ILE A 64 19.39 -25.20 20.99
CA ILE A 64 19.22 -24.50 19.72
C ILE A 64 20.23 -25.05 18.72
N PRO A 65 19.81 -25.45 17.50
CA PRO A 65 20.76 -25.84 16.46
C PRO A 65 21.74 -24.69 16.18
N VAL A 66 23.01 -24.93 16.44
CA VAL A 66 24.09 -23.96 16.21
C VAL A 66 24.63 -24.16 14.79
N TYR A 67 24.67 -23.09 14.04
CA TYR A 67 25.24 -23.06 12.69
C TYR A 67 26.62 -22.41 12.76
N GLY A 68 27.64 -23.11 12.25
CA GLY A 68 29.00 -22.60 12.21
C GLY A 68 29.25 -21.73 11.00
N ALA A 69 30.03 -20.69 11.17
CA ALA A 69 30.57 -19.88 10.09
C ALA A 69 31.68 -20.68 9.37
N ASP A 70 31.30 -21.70 8.62
CA ASP A 70 32.24 -22.42 7.76
C ASP A 70 32.37 -21.73 6.41
N ASN A 71 33.42 -22.09 5.65
CA ASN A 71 33.70 -21.55 4.30
C ASN A 71 32.69 -22.04 3.24
N SER A 72 31.48 -22.43 3.62
CA SER A 72 30.47 -22.85 2.67
C SER A 72 30.00 -21.65 1.82
N THR A 73 29.98 -21.86 0.51
CA THR A 73 29.35 -20.92 -0.41
C THR A 73 27.90 -20.71 0.00
N ALA A 74 27.45 -19.47 0.03
CA ALA A 74 26.09 -19.10 0.36
C ALA A 74 25.09 -19.98 -0.41
N THR A 75 24.27 -20.74 0.33
CA THR A 75 23.22 -21.54 -0.27
C THR A 75 22.10 -20.59 -0.72
N ALA A 76 21.64 -20.74 -1.96
CA ALA A 76 20.53 -19.95 -2.47
C ALA A 76 19.21 -20.59 -2.03
N TYR A 77 18.32 -19.80 -1.46
CA TYR A 77 16.98 -20.18 -1.03
C TYR A 77 15.89 -19.51 -1.89
N ALA A 78 14.70 -20.03 -1.88
CA ALA A 78 13.60 -19.47 -2.68
C ALA A 78 13.22 -18.04 -2.28
N GLU A 79 13.36 -17.71 -1.01
CA GLU A 79 13.09 -16.38 -0.44
C GLU A 79 14.17 -15.35 -0.71
N ASP A 80 15.35 -15.75 -1.21
CA ASP A 80 16.44 -14.83 -1.55
C ASP A 80 16.04 -13.78 -2.59
N ARG A 81 15.00 -14.07 -3.37
CA ARG A 81 14.44 -13.08 -4.30
C ARG A 81 13.88 -11.84 -3.61
N TYR A 82 13.63 -11.92 -2.32
CA TYR A 82 13.15 -10.82 -1.49
C TYR A 82 14.27 -10.10 -0.74
N ALA A 83 15.48 -10.64 -0.80
CA ALA A 83 16.64 -10.10 -0.09
C ALA A 83 17.38 -9.05 -0.93
N SER A 84 17.94 -8.07 -0.25
CA SER A 84 18.96 -7.17 -0.79
C SER A 84 20.34 -7.77 -0.61
N HIS A 85 21.30 -7.33 -1.42
CA HIS A 85 22.73 -7.64 -1.25
C HIS A 85 23.53 -6.40 -0.92
N ALA A 86 22.89 -5.26 -0.75
CA ALA A 86 23.53 -3.97 -0.60
C ALA A 86 24.47 -3.91 0.63
N GLY A 87 24.02 -4.45 1.76
CA GLY A 87 24.82 -4.55 2.97
C GLY A 87 25.90 -5.63 2.89
N TYR A 88 25.51 -6.82 2.41
CA TYR A 88 26.41 -7.97 2.29
C TYR A 88 27.70 -7.66 1.52
N ASP A 89 27.60 -6.93 0.42
CA ASP A 89 28.75 -6.64 -0.45
C ASP A 89 29.82 -5.77 0.23
N THR A 90 29.44 -5.00 1.25
CA THR A 90 30.35 -4.11 2.01
C THR A 90 31.08 -4.82 3.16
N LEU A 91 30.68 -6.06 3.50
CA LEU A 91 31.24 -6.83 4.60
C LEU A 91 32.62 -7.41 4.29
N SER A 92 33.48 -7.55 5.32
CA SER A 92 34.71 -8.34 5.23
C SER A 92 34.41 -9.83 5.07
N ASP A 93 35.40 -10.61 4.68
CA ASP A 93 35.24 -12.06 4.50
C ASP A 93 34.76 -12.76 5.79
N GLU A 94 35.25 -12.35 6.97
CA GLU A 94 34.82 -12.89 8.25
C GLU A 94 33.38 -12.47 8.61
N GLN A 95 33.03 -11.22 8.35
CA GLN A 95 31.66 -10.72 8.53
C GLN A 95 30.69 -11.42 7.57
N LYS A 96 31.10 -11.72 6.32
CA LYS A 96 30.31 -12.50 5.36
C LYS A 96 30.08 -13.95 5.82
N GLN A 97 31.05 -14.55 6.48
CA GLN A 97 30.89 -15.89 7.06
C GLN A 97 29.80 -15.88 8.13
N LEU A 98 29.83 -14.92 9.05
CA LEU A 98 28.80 -14.74 10.07
C LEU A 98 27.42 -14.50 9.43
N TYR A 99 27.33 -13.60 8.44
CA TYR A 99 26.10 -13.31 7.71
C TYR A 99 25.51 -14.58 7.06
N ASN A 100 26.34 -15.39 6.39
CA ASN A 100 25.90 -16.63 5.74
C ASN A 100 25.43 -17.69 6.74
N ALA A 101 26.10 -17.81 7.88
CA ALA A 101 25.68 -18.71 8.96
C ALA A 101 24.33 -18.28 9.55
N MET A 102 24.12 -16.98 9.77
CA MET A 102 22.83 -16.42 10.19
C MET A 102 21.74 -16.68 9.15
N LYS A 103 22.03 -16.53 7.87
CA LYS A 103 21.10 -16.82 6.79
C LYS A 103 20.66 -18.28 6.77
N GLN A 104 21.59 -19.21 6.95
CA GLN A 104 21.28 -20.64 7.01
C GLN A 104 20.40 -20.96 8.22
N ALA A 105 20.72 -20.41 9.39
CA ALA A 105 19.95 -20.60 10.61
C ALA A 105 18.54 -19.99 10.49
N ALA A 106 18.44 -18.77 9.98
CA ALA A 106 17.18 -18.08 9.77
C ALA A 106 16.29 -18.82 8.75
N HIS A 107 16.86 -19.28 7.64
CA HIS A 107 16.13 -20.10 6.67
C HIS A 107 15.55 -21.37 7.34
N THR A 108 16.36 -22.08 8.12
CA THR A 108 15.90 -23.32 8.79
C THR A 108 14.74 -23.03 9.74
N PHE A 109 14.81 -21.92 10.48
CA PHE A 109 13.73 -21.49 11.37
C PHE A 109 12.50 -21.00 10.59
N TYR A 110 12.71 -20.31 9.46
CA TYR A 110 11.65 -19.83 8.56
C TYR A 110 10.79 -20.96 8.00
N VAL A 111 11.42 -22.02 7.51
CA VAL A 111 10.69 -23.16 6.90
C VAL A 111 10.28 -24.21 7.92
N GLY A 112 10.92 -24.25 9.10
CA GLY A 112 10.68 -25.20 10.16
C GLY A 112 9.54 -24.82 11.09
N SER A 113 9.02 -25.81 11.84
CA SER A 113 7.96 -25.63 12.84
C SER A 113 8.49 -25.77 14.27
N ALA A 114 9.79 -25.61 14.49
CA ALA A 114 10.36 -25.57 15.83
C ALA A 114 9.95 -24.28 16.55
N ASP A 115 9.64 -24.38 17.85
CA ASP A 115 9.41 -23.20 18.69
C ASP A 115 10.72 -22.45 18.94
N ALA A 116 10.62 -21.18 19.30
CA ALA A 116 11.77 -20.43 19.79
C ALA A 116 12.22 -21.00 21.16
N GLU A 117 13.51 -20.97 21.41
CA GLU A 117 14.08 -21.48 22.67
C GLU A 117 14.38 -20.35 23.64
N SER A 118 13.95 -20.52 24.88
CA SER A 118 14.18 -19.52 25.92
C SER A 118 15.59 -19.63 26.48
N VAL A 119 16.39 -18.63 26.23
CA VAL A 119 17.79 -18.52 26.67
C VAL A 119 17.86 -17.63 27.92
N SER A 120 18.45 -18.19 29.03
CA SER A 120 18.61 -17.45 30.28
C SER A 120 19.90 -16.64 30.29
N TYR A 121 19.82 -15.42 30.81
CA TYR A 121 20.98 -14.57 31.05
C TYR A 121 20.89 -13.90 32.44
N SER A 122 21.88 -13.14 32.84
CA SER A 122 22.04 -12.64 34.21
C SER A 122 20.82 -11.94 34.83
N THR A 123 19.96 -11.31 34.00
CA THR A 123 18.82 -10.51 34.49
C THR A 123 17.46 -11.00 33.98
N GLY A 124 17.42 -12.08 33.19
CA GLY A 124 16.16 -12.56 32.62
C GLY A 124 16.30 -13.74 31.67
N THR A 125 15.30 -13.87 30.82
CA THR A 125 15.25 -14.83 29.69
C THR A 125 14.92 -14.10 28.42
N MET A 126 15.37 -14.63 27.29
CA MET A 126 15.06 -14.15 25.95
C MET A 126 14.73 -15.33 25.04
N ASP A 127 13.61 -15.27 24.33
CA ASP A 127 13.27 -16.27 23.33
C ASP A 127 14.10 -16.03 22.07
N CYS A 128 14.88 -17.01 21.67
CA CYS A 128 15.83 -16.95 20.58
C CYS A 128 15.44 -17.91 19.45
N CYS A 129 15.61 -17.47 18.20
CA CYS A 129 15.25 -18.21 17.00
C CYS A 129 16.46 -18.63 16.16
N VAL A 130 17.60 -17.98 16.34
CA VAL A 130 18.83 -18.20 15.59
C VAL A 130 20.00 -18.28 16.58
N ALA A 131 20.83 -19.31 16.45
CA ALA A 131 22.09 -19.43 17.18
C ALA A 131 23.22 -19.71 16.19
N VAL A 132 24.29 -18.92 16.27
CA VAL A 132 25.42 -18.98 15.36
C VAL A 132 26.75 -18.94 16.12
N ASP A 133 27.64 -19.87 15.81
CA ASP A 133 29.05 -19.79 16.12
C ASP A 133 29.73 -18.87 15.08
N THR A 134 30.35 -17.79 15.51
CA THR A 134 30.96 -16.82 14.59
C THR A 134 32.12 -17.41 13.79
N GLY A 135 32.73 -18.47 14.28
CA GLY A 135 33.91 -19.09 13.68
C GLY A 135 35.14 -18.18 13.63
N SER A 136 35.04 -16.99 14.19
CA SER A 136 36.08 -15.95 14.14
C SER A 136 36.71 -15.72 15.52
N GLN A 137 37.98 -15.40 15.52
CA GLN A 137 38.73 -14.97 16.70
C GLN A 137 39.04 -13.46 16.70
N SER A 138 38.36 -12.71 15.83
CA SER A 138 38.64 -11.29 15.64
C SER A 138 37.39 -10.39 15.69
N LEU A 139 36.18 -10.95 15.51
CA LEU A 139 34.96 -10.15 15.50
C LEU A 139 34.65 -9.58 16.90
N ASN A 140 34.61 -8.27 17.00
CA ASN A 140 34.22 -7.56 18.21
C ASN A 140 32.70 -7.29 18.19
N LYS A 141 32.18 -6.61 19.20
CA LYS A 141 30.76 -6.32 19.34
C LYS A 141 30.25 -5.42 18.20
N GLU A 142 31.03 -4.42 17.82
CA GLU A 142 30.69 -3.49 16.73
C GLU A 142 30.54 -4.22 15.39
N ASP A 143 31.47 -5.12 15.09
CA ASP A 143 31.40 -5.95 13.88
C ASP A 143 30.14 -6.82 13.86
N VAL A 144 29.85 -7.51 14.96
CA VAL A 144 28.70 -8.41 15.07
C VAL A 144 27.40 -7.64 14.94
N VAL A 145 27.27 -6.52 15.60
CA VAL A 145 26.04 -5.71 15.51
C VAL A 145 25.87 -5.17 14.08
N ARG A 146 26.95 -4.73 13.42
CA ARG A 146 26.92 -4.32 12.01
C ARG A 146 26.36 -5.44 11.13
N VAL A 147 26.87 -6.67 11.30
CA VAL A 147 26.42 -7.83 10.50
C VAL A 147 24.97 -8.15 10.78
N ILE A 148 24.52 -8.15 12.05
CA ILE A 148 23.13 -8.43 12.41
C ILE A 148 22.18 -7.37 11.81
N SER A 149 22.54 -6.09 11.94
CA SER A 149 21.73 -4.99 11.41
C SER A 149 21.59 -5.08 9.89
N MET A 150 22.70 -5.34 9.18
CA MET A 150 22.68 -5.55 7.74
C MET A 150 21.83 -6.76 7.37
N PHE A 151 22.03 -7.88 8.07
CA PHE A 151 21.28 -9.10 7.81
C PHE A 151 19.76 -8.89 7.93
N ARG A 152 19.32 -8.20 8.98
CA ARG A 152 17.88 -7.87 9.17
C ARG A 152 17.37 -6.94 8.10
N ASN A 153 18.12 -5.92 7.72
CA ASN A 153 17.74 -4.94 6.72
C ASN A 153 17.73 -5.53 5.31
N ASP A 154 18.70 -6.40 5.00
CA ASP A 154 18.78 -7.06 3.70
C ASP A 154 17.70 -8.15 3.53
N ASN A 155 17.15 -8.70 4.61
CA ASN A 155 16.26 -9.87 4.57
C ASN A 155 14.92 -9.60 5.27
N PRO A 156 14.09 -8.67 4.81
CA PRO A 156 12.82 -8.32 5.45
C PRO A 156 11.84 -9.50 5.53
N VAL A 157 12.02 -10.53 4.72
CA VAL A 157 11.20 -11.74 4.70
C VAL A 157 11.31 -12.56 5.99
N TYR A 158 12.40 -12.43 6.74
CA TYR A 158 12.56 -13.09 8.03
C TYR A 158 11.90 -12.27 9.15
N PHE A 159 10.60 -12.12 9.04
CA PHE A 159 9.74 -11.29 9.89
C PHE A 159 9.75 -11.64 11.37
N PHE A 160 10.24 -12.82 11.72
CA PHE A 160 10.33 -13.33 13.09
C PHE A 160 11.57 -12.83 13.86
N LEU A 161 12.52 -12.16 13.20
CA LEU A 161 13.72 -11.66 13.87
C LEU A 161 13.41 -10.46 14.77
N GLY A 162 13.70 -10.60 16.04
CA GLY A 162 13.57 -9.51 17.01
C GLY A 162 14.69 -8.47 16.94
N SER A 163 14.65 -7.47 17.82
CA SER A 163 15.57 -6.34 17.86
C SER A 163 16.78 -6.52 18.80
N SER A 164 16.84 -7.62 19.53
CA SER A 164 17.89 -7.89 20.52
C SER A 164 18.67 -9.16 20.22
N PHE A 165 19.83 -9.29 20.75
CA PHE A 165 20.62 -10.51 20.67
C PHE A 165 21.41 -10.76 21.95
N LEU A 166 21.66 -12.03 22.24
CA LEU A 166 22.59 -12.45 23.27
C LEU A 166 23.91 -12.86 22.62
N TYR A 167 25.00 -12.68 23.32
CA TYR A 167 26.31 -13.09 22.84
C TYR A 167 27.21 -13.60 23.99
N SER A 168 28.04 -14.59 23.66
CA SER A 168 29.17 -14.97 24.51
C SER A 168 30.48 -14.45 23.95
N THR A 169 31.48 -14.36 24.81
CA THR A 169 32.80 -13.90 24.43
C THR A 169 33.85 -14.93 24.88
N ASP A 170 34.83 -15.17 24.02
CA ASP A 170 36.03 -15.90 24.35
C ASP A 170 37.25 -14.96 24.32
N TYR A 171 38.39 -15.44 24.79
CA TYR A 171 39.59 -14.64 24.93
C TYR A 171 40.78 -15.32 24.24
N ASP A 172 41.33 -14.63 23.25
CA ASP A 172 42.55 -15.06 22.62
C ASP A 172 43.77 -14.72 23.50
N PHE A 173 44.33 -15.74 24.08
CA PHE A 173 45.47 -15.61 24.96
C PHE A 173 46.76 -15.08 24.29
N TRP A 174 46.86 -15.26 22.96
CA TRP A 174 48.02 -14.86 22.20
C TRP A 174 48.00 -13.38 21.81
N THR A 175 46.80 -12.90 21.44
CA THR A 175 46.61 -11.50 21.05
C THR A 175 46.20 -10.63 22.22
N GLY A 176 45.73 -11.21 23.32
CA GLY A 176 45.26 -10.50 24.50
C GLY A 176 43.90 -9.80 24.27
N LYS A 177 43.10 -10.23 23.28
CA LYS A 177 41.83 -9.63 22.94
C LYS A 177 40.68 -10.60 23.18
N SER A 178 39.55 -10.05 23.63
CA SER A 178 38.28 -10.76 23.62
C SER A 178 37.60 -10.63 22.28
N TYR A 179 36.92 -11.66 21.85
CA TYR A 179 36.11 -11.72 20.63
C TYR A 179 34.77 -12.37 20.96
N ILE A 180 33.75 -12.16 20.09
CA ILE A 180 32.45 -12.82 20.20
C ILE A 180 32.55 -14.17 19.51
N ASP A 181 32.25 -15.24 20.23
CA ASP A 181 32.25 -16.62 19.75
C ASP A 181 30.84 -17.10 19.37
N MET A 182 29.81 -16.73 20.13
CA MET A 182 28.45 -17.13 19.88
C MET A 182 27.49 -15.95 19.84
N VAL A 183 26.49 -16.03 18.96
CA VAL A 183 25.40 -15.05 18.82
C VAL A 183 24.07 -15.78 18.82
N TYR A 184 23.10 -15.25 19.59
CA TYR A 184 21.72 -15.74 19.63
C TYR A 184 20.78 -14.57 19.32
N LEU A 185 20.05 -14.65 18.21
CA LEU A 185 19.10 -13.60 17.84
C LEU A 185 17.74 -13.84 18.50
N SER A 186 17.17 -12.78 19.06
CA SER A 186 15.83 -12.84 19.63
C SER A 186 14.76 -13.15 18.59
N CYS A 187 13.69 -13.80 19.05
CA CYS A 187 12.48 -14.01 18.27
C CYS A 187 11.43 -12.92 18.59
N ALA A 188 10.68 -12.46 17.60
CA ALA A 188 9.52 -11.62 17.85
C ALA A 188 8.47 -12.39 18.67
N GLU A 189 7.81 -11.75 19.64
CA GLU A 189 6.92 -12.42 20.61
C GLU A 189 5.81 -13.23 19.94
N ASN A 190 5.21 -12.70 18.87
CA ASN A 190 4.14 -13.36 18.11
C ASN A 190 4.64 -14.50 17.20
N CYS A 191 5.96 -14.77 17.14
CA CYS A 191 6.57 -15.77 16.27
C CYS A 191 7.24 -16.91 17.03
N THR A 192 7.10 -16.96 18.34
CA THR A 192 7.77 -17.96 19.20
C THR A 192 7.19 -19.36 19.07
N ASP A 193 5.89 -19.50 18.82
CA ASP A 193 5.25 -20.78 18.50
C ASP A 193 5.47 -21.14 17.02
N GLY A 194 6.06 -22.29 16.77
CA GLY A 194 6.41 -22.73 15.43
C GLY A 194 5.20 -23.03 14.54
N THR A 195 4.08 -23.46 15.12
CA THR A 195 2.85 -23.76 14.38
C THR A 195 2.16 -22.48 13.94
N GLU A 196 2.03 -21.51 14.85
CA GLU A 196 1.45 -20.20 14.59
C GLU A 196 2.29 -19.44 13.55
N ARG A 197 3.62 -19.41 13.73
CA ARG A 197 4.55 -18.80 12.77
C ARG A 197 4.42 -19.40 11.36
N GLN A 198 4.27 -20.75 11.24
CA GLN A 198 4.09 -21.39 9.94
C GLN A 198 2.73 -21.08 9.29
N ALA A 199 1.69 -20.89 10.09
CA ALA A 199 0.40 -20.45 9.59
C ALA A 199 0.48 -19.00 9.06
N GLU A 200 1.10 -18.10 9.82
CA GLU A 200 1.34 -16.72 9.41
C GLU A 200 2.21 -16.62 8.16
N ARG A 201 3.32 -17.37 8.10
CA ARG A 201 4.18 -17.44 6.92
C ARG A 201 3.40 -17.73 5.64
N LYS A 202 2.49 -18.70 5.68
CA LYS A 202 1.67 -19.06 4.50
C LYS A 202 0.75 -17.93 4.06
N VAL A 203 0.15 -17.23 5.01
CA VAL A 203 -0.68 -16.06 4.72
C VAL A 203 0.17 -14.98 4.04
N LEU A 204 1.31 -14.63 4.65
CA LEU A 204 2.23 -13.62 4.11
C LEU A 204 2.72 -13.99 2.70
N GLU A 205 3.19 -15.23 2.49
CA GLU A 205 3.67 -15.69 1.19
C GLU A 205 2.60 -15.53 0.09
N ASN A 206 1.35 -15.88 0.37
CA ASN A 206 0.25 -15.73 -0.58
C ASN A 206 -0.04 -14.27 -0.93
N GLN A 207 -0.08 -13.40 0.09
CA GLN A 207 -0.31 -11.97 -0.12
C GLN A 207 0.87 -11.33 -0.88
N ILE A 208 2.10 -11.64 -0.47
CA ILE A 208 3.31 -11.14 -1.14
C ILE A 208 3.31 -11.53 -2.62
N VAL A 209 3.06 -12.81 -2.95
CA VAL A 209 3.06 -13.29 -4.34
C VAL A 209 1.99 -12.59 -5.18
N THR A 210 0.84 -12.30 -4.59
CA THR A 210 -0.24 -11.57 -5.28
C THR A 210 0.20 -10.18 -5.69
N VAL A 211 0.86 -9.44 -4.79
CA VAL A 211 1.36 -8.08 -5.08
C VAL A 211 2.62 -8.13 -5.96
N GLU A 212 3.55 -9.04 -5.66
CA GLU A 212 4.76 -9.28 -6.46
C GLU A 212 4.43 -9.48 -7.94
N THR A 213 3.38 -10.26 -8.23
CA THR A 213 2.93 -10.53 -9.60
C THR A 213 2.53 -9.25 -10.32
N LYS A 214 1.82 -8.34 -9.63
CA LYS A 214 1.45 -7.03 -10.19
C LYS A 214 2.68 -6.16 -10.43
N VAL A 215 3.59 -6.09 -9.44
CA VAL A 215 4.82 -5.28 -9.55
C VAL A 215 5.70 -5.78 -10.70
N LYS A 216 5.85 -7.09 -10.85
CA LYS A 216 6.62 -7.70 -11.94
C LYS A 216 6.04 -7.48 -13.33
N ALA A 217 4.76 -7.16 -13.43
CA ALA A 217 4.13 -6.83 -14.70
C ALA A 217 4.55 -5.44 -15.24
N GLY A 218 5.12 -4.57 -14.41
CA GLY A 218 5.75 -3.32 -14.85
C GLY A 218 6.94 -3.60 -15.78
N GLU A 219 7.03 -2.86 -16.87
CA GLU A 219 8.08 -3.05 -17.88
C GLU A 219 9.38 -2.34 -17.49
N THR A 220 9.25 -1.16 -16.83
CA THR A 220 10.38 -0.31 -16.42
C THR A 220 10.56 -0.30 -14.90
N ALA A 221 11.71 0.18 -14.41
CA ALA A 221 11.94 0.35 -12.97
C ALA A 221 10.93 1.35 -12.36
N LEU A 222 10.62 2.43 -13.08
CA LEU A 222 9.62 3.41 -12.69
C LEU A 222 8.22 2.80 -12.56
N GLU A 223 7.78 2.00 -13.55
CA GLU A 223 6.47 1.34 -13.48
C GLU A 223 6.38 0.38 -12.31
N LYS A 224 7.41 -0.43 -12.08
CA LYS A 224 7.50 -1.33 -10.93
C LYS A 224 7.42 -0.59 -9.60
N ALA A 225 8.21 0.49 -9.47
CA ALA A 225 8.20 1.33 -8.28
C ALA A 225 6.83 2.00 -8.07
N ARG A 226 6.17 2.45 -9.15
CA ARG A 226 4.84 3.03 -9.10
C ARG A 226 3.82 2.02 -8.60
N ILE A 227 3.81 0.82 -9.15
CA ILE A 227 2.85 -0.23 -8.74
C ILE A 227 3.06 -0.62 -7.27
N ALA A 228 4.33 -0.76 -6.83
CA ALA A 228 4.64 -1.08 -5.44
C ALA A 228 4.24 0.05 -4.48
N HIS A 229 4.60 1.29 -4.81
CA HIS A 229 4.30 2.48 -4.02
C HIS A 229 2.79 2.70 -3.91
N ASP A 230 2.08 2.74 -5.04
CA ASP A 230 0.65 3.01 -5.07
C ASP A 230 -0.13 1.91 -4.35
N TRP A 231 0.29 0.64 -4.47
CA TRP A 231 -0.32 -0.44 -3.70
C TRP A 231 -0.15 -0.22 -2.18
N LEU A 232 1.03 0.19 -1.72
CA LEU A 232 1.26 0.49 -0.30
C LEU A 232 0.38 1.66 0.15
N VAL A 233 0.42 2.77 -0.58
CA VAL A 233 -0.38 3.97 -0.29
C VAL A 233 -1.88 3.68 -0.33
N ASP A 234 -2.36 2.85 -1.26
CA ASP A 234 -3.78 2.53 -1.42
C ASP A 234 -4.30 1.49 -0.42
N THR A 235 -3.43 0.64 0.10
CA THR A 235 -3.83 -0.53 0.89
C THR A 235 -3.57 -0.35 2.39
N ILE A 236 -2.44 0.27 2.76
CA ILE A 236 -2.00 0.33 4.14
C ILE A 236 -2.64 1.52 4.86
N THR A 237 -2.90 1.35 6.13
CA THR A 237 -3.28 2.43 7.05
C THR A 237 -2.18 2.61 8.07
N TYR A 238 -1.74 3.85 8.28
CA TYR A 238 -0.71 4.12 9.28
C TYR A 238 -1.18 3.72 10.68
N ALA A 239 -0.37 2.94 11.39
CA ALA A 239 -0.71 2.36 12.67
C ALA A 239 -0.45 3.34 13.82
N TYR A 240 -1.48 3.54 14.66
CA TYR A 240 -1.38 4.32 15.90
C TYR A 240 -1.82 3.48 17.10
N ASP A 241 -1.18 3.70 18.23
CA ASP A 241 -1.57 3.11 19.51
C ASP A 241 -2.85 3.78 20.08
N ALA A 242 -3.27 3.32 21.27
CA ALA A 242 -4.46 3.86 21.95
C ALA A 242 -4.31 5.34 22.39
N ASN A 243 -3.10 5.87 22.45
CA ASN A 243 -2.80 7.26 22.82
C ASN A 243 -2.74 8.17 21.59
N GLY A 244 -2.71 7.60 20.38
CA GLY A 244 -2.54 8.31 19.12
C GLY A 244 -1.09 8.52 18.72
N ASP A 245 -0.16 7.82 19.36
CA ASP A 245 1.24 7.76 18.99
C ASP A 245 1.47 6.63 17.97
N PRO A 246 2.54 6.66 17.15
CA PRO A 246 2.89 5.54 16.28
C PRO A 246 2.95 4.22 17.04
N ASP A 247 2.36 3.16 16.48
CA ASP A 247 2.33 1.86 17.13
C ASP A 247 3.71 1.22 17.19
N ASN A 248 4.13 0.79 18.39
CA ASN A 248 5.43 0.20 18.64
C ASN A 248 5.43 -1.34 18.58
N SER A 249 4.35 -1.97 18.11
CA SER A 249 4.30 -3.42 17.98
C SER A 249 5.26 -3.92 16.90
N MET A 250 5.86 -5.08 17.11
CA MET A 250 6.71 -5.73 16.08
C MET A 250 5.96 -5.99 14.79
N THR A 251 4.64 -6.18 14.85
CA THR A 251 3.78 -6.38 13.69
C THR A 251 3.77 -5.14 12.79
N SER A 252 3.54 -3.95 13.36
CA SER A 252 3.50 -2.71 12.58
C SER A 252 4.86 -2.27 12.03
N HIS A 253 5.96 -2.71 12.67
CA HIS A 253 7.34 -2.47 12.25
C HIS A 253 7.88 -3.49 11.25
N SER A 254 7.09 -4.44 10.82
CA SER A 254 7.49 -5.52 9.93
C SER A 254 6.55 -5.67 8.72
N ILE A 255 6.92 -6.56 7.81
CA ILE A 255 6.07 -6.92 6.68
C ILE A 255 4.76 -7.61 7.11
N THR A 256 4.68 -8.12 8.36
CA THR A 256 3.49 -8.82 8.84
C THR A 256 2.30 -7.88 8.93
N GLY A 257 2.46 -6.66 9.41
CA GLY A 257 1.38 -5.68 9.44
C GLY A 257 0.90 -5.25 8.04
N VAL A 258 1.82 -5.22 7.07
CA VAL A 258 1.52 -4.82 5.69
C VAL A 258 0.81 -5.91 4.91
N PHE A 259 1.29 -7.16 5.00
CA PHE A 259 0.73 -8.30 4.27
C PHE A 259 -0.24 -9.13 5.13
N ASP A 260 -0.72 -8.57 6.25
CA ASP A 260 -1.83 -9.15 7.00
C ASP A 260 -3.08 -9.25 6.12
N ALA A 261 -3.79 -10.39 6.19
CA ALA A 261 -4.95 -10.62 5.32
C ALA A 261 -6.19 -9.78 5.70
N GLN A 262 -6.19 -9.12 6.86
CA GLN A 262 -7.38 -8.49 7.42
C GLN A 262 -7.21 -6.98 7.68
N TYR A 263 -6.06 -6.52 8.19
CA TYR A 263 -5.93 -5.18 8.76
C TYR A 263 -5.06 -4.23 7.95
N HIS A 264 -4.01 -4.70 7.31
CA HIS A 264 -3.07 -3.89 6.51
C HIS A 264 -2.66 -2.60 7.24
N THR A 265 -2.02 -2.74 8.41
CA THR A 265 -1.58 -1.59 9.22
C THR A 265 -0.09 -1.65 9.49
N ALA A 266 0.60 -0.53 9.33
CA ALA A 266 2.04 -0.45 9.57
C ALA A 266 2.48 0.96 9.95
N VAL A 267 3.67 1.09 10.52
CA VAL A 267 4.41 2.34 10.64
C VAL A 267 5.45 2.45 9.52
N CYS A 268 6.22 3.52 9.47
CA CYS A 268 7.18 3.82 8.39
C CYS A 268 8.10 2.65 8.04
N GLU A 269 8.56 1.91 9.04
CA GLU A 269 9.42 0.74 8.87
C GLU A 269 8.73 -0.38 8.08
N GLY A 270 7.46 -0.68 8.40
CA GLY A 270 6.69 -1.68 7.67
C GLY A 270 6.46 -1.30 6.21
N TYR A 271 6.15 -0.03 5.92
CA TYR A 271 6.07 0.49 4.55
C TYR A 271 7.39 0.30 3.81
N ALA A 272 8.48 0.78 4.39
CA ALA A 272 9.80 0.77 3.74
C ALA A 272 10.33 -0.64 3.51
N LYS A 273 10.20 -1.55 4.47
CA LYS A 273 10.57 -2.97 4.31
C LYS A 273 9.75 -3.67 3.24
N SER A 274 8.47 -3.35 3.14
CA SER A 274 7.58 -3.95 2.13
C SER A 274 7.87 -3.41 0.73
N PHE A 275 8.14 -2.13 0.59
CA PHE A 275 8.63 -1.56 -0.68
C PHE A 275 9.93 -2.24 -1.11
N GLN A 276 10.92 -2.34 -0.22
CA GLN A 276 12.18 -3.03 -0.48
C GLN A 276 11.95 -4.47 -0.96
N LEU A 277 11.14 -5.24 -0.24
CA LEU A 277 10.83 -6.63 -0.58
C LEU A 277 10.24 -6.74 -2.00
N LEU A 278 9.28 -5.90 -2.34
CA LEU A 278 8.62 -5.90 -3.65
C LEU A 278 9.59 -5.49 -4.77
N MET A 279 10.44 -4.48 -4.53
CA MET A 279 11.45 -4.05 -5.50
C MET A 279 12.54 -5.10 -5.73
N ASN A 280 13.01 -5.76 -4.65
CA ASN A 280 13.93 -6.88 -4.75
C ASN A 280 13.35 -8.01 -5.60
N ALA A 281 12.11 -8.42 -5.31
CA ALA A 281 11.39 -9.44 -6.07
C ALA A 281 11.25 -9.07 -7.55
N ALA A 282 11.09 -7.80 -7.87
CA ALA A 282 10.99 -7.28 -9.24
C ALA A 282 12.34 -7.04 -9.91
N GLY A 283 13.46 -7.31 -9.22
CA GLY A 283 14.82 -7.15 -9.75
C GLY A 283 15.26 -5.70 -9.90
N VAL A 284 14.72 -4.79 -9.08
CA VAL A 284 15.11 -3.38 -9.04
C VAL A 284 16.04 -3.15 -7.84
N SER A 285 17.24 -2.63 -8.11
CA SER A 285 18.20 -2.32 -7.06
C SER A 285 17.68 -1.22 -6.16
N ASN A 286 17.69 -1.47 -4.85
CA ASN A 286 17.13 -0.54 -3.88
C ASN A 286 17.77 -0.68 -2.50
N PHE A 287 17.58 0.34 -1.65
CA PHE A 287 18.06 0.40 -0.28
C PHE A 287 16.91 0.74 0.66
N TYR A 288 16.90 0.11 1.81
CA TYR A 288 16.14 0.51 2.97
C TYR A 288 16.95 1.54 3.77
N ILE A 289 16.39 2.69 4.04
CA ILE A 289 17.08 3.82 4.67
C ILE A 289 16.39 4.15 5.98
N VAL A 290 17.19 4.38 6.99
CA VAL A 290 16.77 4.89 8.30
C VAL A 290 17.38 6.27 8.51
N GLY A 291 16.62 7.20 9.06
CA GLY A 291 17.08 8.55 9.29
C GLY A 291 16.12 9.38 10.12
N LEU A 292 16.19 10.68 9.96
CA LEU A 292 15.28 11.63 10.60
C LEU A 292 14.30 12.19 9.57
N GLY A 293 13.00 12.12 9.90
CA GLY A 293 11.94 12.84 9.21
C GLY A 293 11.38 13.93 10.13
N ASN A 294 11.50 15.22 9.76
CA ASN A 294 11.14 16.35 10.63
C ASN A 294 11.74 16.27 12.04
N GLY A 295 12.92 15.67 12.20
CA GLY A 295 13.62 15.54 13.48
C GLY A 295 13.20 14.33 14.33
N GLY A 296 12.23 13.52 13.91
CA GLY A 296 11.88 12.22 14.49
C GLY A 296 12.50 11.07 13.71
N GLY A 297 12.65 9.90 14.33
CA GLY A 297 13.11 8.69 13.64
C GLY A 297 12.15 8.28 12.53
N HIS A 298 12.70 7.91 11.38
CA HIS A 298 11.91 7.61 10.19
C HIS A 298 12.64 6.64 9.26
N ALA A 299 11.86 5.86 8.49
CA ALA A 299 12.39 4.93 7.51
C ALA A 299 11.72 5.14 6.14
N TRP A 300 12.54 5.08 5.07
CA TRP A 300 12.12 5.20 3.68
C TRP A 300 13.02 4.38 2.76
N ASN A 301 12.91 4.57 1.46
CA ASN A 301 13.68 3.81 0.49
C ASN A 301 14.40 4.71 -0.51
N MET A 302 15.39 4.10 -1.17
CA MET A 302 16.05 4.60 -2.36
C MET A 302 16.03 3.48 -3.39
N ALA A 303 15.69 3.77 -4.66
CA ALA A 303 15.68 2.77 -5.72
C ALA A 303 16.25 3.32 -7.02
N GLN A 304 16.91 2.42 -7.79
CA GLN A 304 17.50 2.77 -9.08
C GLN A 304 16.42 2.83 -10.15
N MET A 305 16.36 3.97 -10.86
CA MET A 305 15.42 4.19 -11.94
C MET A 305 16.06 3.91 -13.32
N ASP A 306 15.24 4.04 -14.37
CA ASP A 306 15.61 3.64 -15.73
C ASP A 306 16.73 4.49 -16.36
N ASP A 307 17.02 5.67 -15.80
CA ASP A 307 18.16 6.52 -16.17
C ASP A 307 19.49 6.09 -15.53
N GLY A 308 19.44 5.08 -14.65
CA GLY A 308 20.57 4.51 -13.95
C GLY A 308 20.94 5.21 -12.64
N TYR A 309 20.29 6.33 -12.30
CA TYR A 309 20.46 7.01 -11.01
C TYR A 309 19.49 6.48 -9.96
N TYR A 310 19.82 6.75 -8.70
CA TYR A 310 18.95 6.41 -7.57
C TYR A 310 18.11 7.61 -7.15
N TYR A 311 16.89 7.34 -6.71
CA TYR A 311 15.94 8.34 -6.21
C TYR A 311 15.27 7.84 -4.94
N TYR A 312 14.77 8.77 -4.14
CA TYR A 312 14.11 8.47 -2.88
C TYR A 312 12.62 8.16 -3.06
N PHE A 313 12.12 7.29 -2.19
CA PHE A 313 10.73 6.88 -2.12
C PHE A 313 10.30 6.85 -0.66
N ASP A 314 9.31 7.63 -0.28
CA ASP A 314 8.69 7.58 1.04
C ASP A 314 7.18 7.38 0.91
N ALA A 315 6.78 6.13 0.76
CA ALA A 315 5.38 5.75 0.66
C ALA A 315 4.58 6.09 1.93
N THR A 316 5.24 6.17 3.09
CA THR A 316 4.59 6.56 4.35
C THR A 316 4.12 8.01 4.33
N TRP A 317 5.00 8.92 3.94
CA TRP A 317 4.66 10.33 3.91
C TRP A 317 3.78 10.68 2.71
N ASP A 318 3.93 9.99 1.60
CA ASP A 318 3.01 10.13 0.48
C ASP A 318 1.61 9.64 0.84
N ASP A 319 1.46 8.56 1.60
CA ASP A 319 0.18 8.09 2.13
C ASP A 319 -0.38 9.06 3.18
N THR A 320 0.37 9.37 4.23
CA THR A 320 -0.14 10.18 5.36
C THR A 320 -0.42 11.62 4.98
N ALA A 321 0.35 12.21 4.08
CA ALA A 321 0.14 13.55 3.54
C ALA A 321 -0.71 13.57 2.26
N GLN A 322 -1.06 12.39 1.72
CA GLN A 322 -1.82 12.24 0.48
C GLN A 322 -1.21 13.00 -0.70
N THR A 323 0.09 12.82 -0.88
CA THR A 323 0.87 13.43 -1.96
C THR A 323 1.60 12.37 -2.77
N SER A 324 2.32 12.77 -3.80
CA SER A 324 3.36 11.97 -4.48
C SER A 324 4.70 12.71 -4.46
N LYS A 325 4.87 13.60 -3.51
CA LYS A 325 6.06 14.46 -3.39
C LYS A 325 7.33 13.65 -3.17
N TYR A 326 7.21 12.52 -2.49
CA TYR A 326 8.34 11.67 -2.13
C TYR A 326 8.45 10.42 -3.01
N PHE A 327 7.74 10.40 -4.14
CA PHE A 327 7.87 9.36 -5.15
C PHE A 327 8.94 9.73 -6.16
N ALA A 328 10.03 8.99 -6.19
CA ALA A 328 11.21 9.23 -7.03
C ALA A 328 11.80 10.64 -6.84
N ALA A 329 11.86 11.07 -5.59
CA ALA A 329 12.33 12.40 -5.19
C ALA A 329 13.85 12.50 -5.28
N GLY A 330 14.33 13.66 -5.73
CA GLY A 330 15.75 14.03 -5.72
C GLY A 330 16.20 14.56 -4.36
N GLU A 331 17.50 14.80 -4.24
CA GLU A 331 18.14 15.28 -3.02
C GLU A 331 17.52 16.62 -2.54
N THR A 332 17.25 17.55 -3.46
CA THR A 332 16.67 18.85 -3.09
C THR A 332 15.28 18.74 -2.47
N SER A 333 14.45 17.84 -2.98
CA SER A 333 13.08 17.66 -2.48
C SER A 333 13.06 16.89 -1.16
N LEU A 334 13.88 15.86 -1.00
CA LEU A 334 13.92 15.06 0.22
C LEU A 334 14.60 15.82 1.36
N SER A 335 15.75 16.45 1.14
CA SER A 335 16.57 17.08 2.19
C SER A 335 15.91 18.25 2.90
N GLN A 336 14.75 18.73 2.42
CA GLN A 336 13.96 19.76 3.11
C GLN A 336 13.50 19.33 4.50
N ASN A 337 13.24 18.04 4.68
CA ASN A 337 12.65 17.48 5.90
C ASN A 337 13.11 16.07 6.23
N HIS A 338 13.92 15.43 5.40
CA HIS A 338 14.57 14.16 5.67
C HIS A 338 16.07 14.34 5.77
N SER A 339 16.68 13.55 6.63
CA SER A 339 18.13 13.47 6.75
C SER A 339 18.47 12.02 7.04
N PRO A 340 19.17 11.31 6.14
CA PRO A 340 19.75 10.02 6.47
C PRO A 340 20.59 10.17 7.74
N TYR A 341 20.56 9.17 8.60
CA TYR A 341 21.40 9.24 9.79
C TYR A 341 22.87 9.34 9.41
N VAL A 342 23.42 10.52 9.64
CA VAL A 342 24.85 10.72 9.66
C VAL A 342 25.31 10.49 11.10
N TYR A 343 25.62 9.23 11.45
CA TYR A 343 26.20 8.94 12.75
C TYR A 343 27.61 9.48 12.79
N ASP A 344 27.95 10.08 13.93
CA ASP A 344 29.34 10.29 14.31
C ASP A 344 30.04 8.92 14.23
N LYS A 345 31.23 8.89 13.63
CA LYS A 345 32.05 7.67 13.43
C LYS A 345 32.34 6.85 14.67
N SER A 346 31.89 7.29 15.84
CA SER A 346 31.96 6.57 17.10
C SER A 346 30.72 5.70 17.40
N SER A 347 29.64 5.82 16.66
CA SER A 347 28.39 5.06 16.85
C SER A 347 27.75 4.76 15.50
N TRP A 348 27.96 3.56 14.95
CA TRP A 348 27.19 3.01 13.84
C TRP A 348 27.31 3.77 12.51
N GLU A 349 28.46 3.76 11.93
CA GLU A 349 28.67 4.20 10.55
C GLU A 349 27.71 3.48 9.61
N PHE A 350 27.32 4.22 8.56
CA PHE A 350 26.52 3.73 7.45
C PHE A 350 26.62 2.23 7.25
N LEU A 351 25.47 1.56 7.34
CA LEU A 351 25.39 0.15 6.99
C LEU A 351 25.76 -0.03 5.51
N TYR A 352 25.53 1.00 4.70
CA TYR A 352 25.76 0.98 3.25
C TYR A 352 26.57 2.19 2.79
N ASP A 353 27.35 2.01 1.74
CA ASP A 353 27.81 3.11 0.90
C ASP A 353 26.64 3.48 -0.03
N LEU A 354 25.84 4.46 0.37
CA LEU A 354 24.70 4.89 -0.45
C LEU A 354 25.20 5.58 -1.73
N PRO A 355 24.60 5.26 -2.88
CA PRO A 355 24.89 5.97 -4.13
C PRO A 355 24.41 7.44 -4.06
N ASP A 356 25.03 8.29 -4.87
CA ASP A 356 24.62 9.68 -5.03
C ASP A 356 23.21 9.74 -5.67
N VAL A 357 22.40 10.69 -5.19
CA VAL A 357 21.07 11.00 -5.72
C VAL A 357 21.15 12.33 -6.47
N PRO A 358 20.55 12.47 -7.67
CA PRO A 358 20.45 13.76 -8.35
C PRO A 358 19.74 14.82 -7.50
N ASP A 359 20.14 16.10 -7.67
CA ASP A 359 19.48 17.22 -7.00
C ASP A 359 18.00 17.35 -7.39
N ALA A 360 17.68 17.11 -8.66
CA ALA A 360 16.32 17.16 -9.20
C ALA A 360 15.59 15.83 -9.02
N ASP A 361 14.28 15.91 -8.84
CA ASP A 361 13.40 14.74 -8.87
C ASP A 361 13.52 14.02 -10.22
N TYR A 362 13.27 12.71 -10.22
CA TYR A 362 13.18 11.94 -11.46
C TYR A 362 12.07 12.54 -12.32
N ASP A 363 12.35 12.72 -13.61
CA ASP A 363 11.32 13.19 -14.54
C ASP A 363 10.25 12.09 -14.71
N LEU A 364 9.24 12.15 -13.86
CA LEU A 364 8.08 11.25 -13.88
C LEU A 364 7.30 11.33 -15.18
N GLN A 365 7.70 12.23 -16.07
CA GLN A 365 6.95 12.58 -17.25
C GLN A 365 7.71 12.22 -18.55
N PRO A 366 8.08 10.96 -18.77
CA PRO A 366 8.59 10.56 -20.08
C PRO A 366 7.50 10.68 -21.17
N GLY A 367 6.24 10.93 -20.76
CA GLY A 367 5.15 11.14 -21.69
C GLY A 367 5.34 12.38 -22.54
N THR A 368 5.15 12.25 -23.84
CA THR A 368 5.19 13.37 -24.78
C THR A 368 4.01 14.31 -24.53
N VAL A 369 4.29 15.60 -24.32
CA VAL A 369 3.24 16.62 -24.24
C VAL A 369 2.52 16.70 -25.59
N TYR A 370 1.21 16.58 -25.58
CA TYR A 370 0.37 16.64 -26.75
C TYR A 370 -0.77 17.65 -26.55
N LEU A 371 -0.90 18.58 -27.47
CA LEU A 371 -1.92 19.62 -27.44
C LEU A 371 -3.04 19.26 -28.42
N ASP A 372 -4.29 19.32 -27.94
CA ASP A 372 -5.48 19.11 -28.77
C ASP A 372 -6.54 20.16 -28.40
N GLY A 373 -6.57 21.25 -29.16
CA GLY A 373 -7.42 22.39 -28.87
C GLY A 373 -7.09 23.01 -27.49
N ASP A 374 -8.09 23.03 -26.61
CA ASP A 374 -7.97 23.58 -25.26
C ASP A 374 -7.39 22.57 -24.26
N TYR A 375 -7.10 21.34 -24.70
CA TYR A 375 -6.61 20.27 -23.87
C TYR A 375 -5.10 20.08 -24.00
N THR A 376 -4.43 19.91 -22.87
CA THR A 376 -3.05 19.44 -22.82
C THR A 376 -3.03 18.04 -22.22
N TYR A 377 -2.43 17.11 -22.94
CA TYR A 377 -2.25 15.74 -22.52
C TYR A 377 -0.78 15.40 -22.33
N ARG A 378 -0.50 14.40 -21.52
CA ARG A 378 0.75 13.63 -21.57
C ARG A 378 0.45 12.24 -22.08
N LEU A 379 1.15 11.86 -23.15
CA LEU A 379 1.03 10.57 -23.79
C LEU A 379 2.08 9.63 -23.24
N PHE A 380 1.64 8.56 -22.64
CA PHE A 380 2.47 7.43 -22.19
C PHE A 380 2.34 6.28 -23.18
N ASP A 381 3.07 5.19 -22.98
CA ASP A 381 3.06 4.07 -23.93
C ASP A 381 1.68 3.42 -24.11
N LYS A 382 0.90 3.31 -23.05
CA LYS A 382 -0.39 2.60 -23.02
C LYS A 382 -1.62 3.49 -22.78
N TYR A 383 -1.41 4.73 -22.31
CA TYR A 383 -2.50 5.64 -21.94
C TYR A 383 -2.11 7.11 -22.11
N ALA A 384 -3.09 7.98 -21.96
CA ALA A 384 -2.91 9.42 -21.88
C ALA A 384 -3.46 9.96 -20.57
N ALA A 385 -2.76 10.94 -19.98
CA ALA A 385 -3.26 11.75 -18.88
C ALA A 385 -3.64 13.16 -19.39
N LEU A 386 -4.81 13.65 -19.02
CA LEU A 386 -5.20 15.05 -19.23
C LEU A 386 -4.61 15.90 -18.11
N THR A 387 -3.73 16.84 -18.45
CA THR A 387 -2.95 17.64 -17.48
C THR A 387 -3.32 19.12 -17.43
N ALA A 388 -4.00 19.64 -18.46
CA ALA A 388 -4.57 20.99 -18.42
C ALA A 388 -5.76 21.12 -19.37
N TYR A 389 -6.71 21.98 -18.98
CA TYR A 389 -7.79 22.47 -19.82
C TYR A 389 -7.85 23.99 -19.71
N THR A 390 -7.71 24.68 -20.85
CA THR A 390 -7.64 26.14 -20.92
C THR A 390 -8.91 26.77 -21.48
N GLY A 391 -9.92 25.96 -21.84
CA GLY A 391 -11.19 26.44 -22.37
C GLY A 391 -12.10 27.06 -21.32
N ASP A 392 -13.09 27.81 -21.80
CA ASP A 392 -14.10 28.52 -21.00
C ASP A 392 -15.53 27.95 -21.14
N SER A 393 -15.64 26.74 -21.70
CA SER A 393 -16.95 26.08 -21.93
C SER A 393 -17.61 25.69 -20.61
N GLU A 394 -18.92 26.01 -20.48
CA GLU A 394 -19.74 25.58 -19.35
C GLU A 394 -19.97 24.05 -19.30
N SER A 395 -19.86 23.38 -20.44
CA SER A 395 -20.01 21.93 -20.56
C SER A 395 -18.88 21.32 -21.39
N VAL A 396 -18.18 20.37 -20.78
CA VAL A 396 -17.02 19.71 -21.37
C VAL A 396 -17.25 18.20 -21.45
N THR A 397 -16.88 17.60 -22.57
CA THR A 397 -16.76 16.13 -22.70
C THR A 397 -15.32 15.79 -22.96
N VAL A 398 -14.68 15.09 -22.00
CA VAL A 398 -13.32 14.61 -22.19
C VAL A 398 -13.34 13.41 -23.13
N PRO A 399 -12.51 13.40 -24.20
CA PRO A 399 -12.46 12.30 -25.15
C PRO A 399 -12.06 10.97 -24.50
N GLU A 400 -12.63 9.85 -25.01
CA GLU A 400 -12.23 8.50 -24.59
C GLU A 400 -10.76 8.19 -24.95
N LYS A 401 -10.30 8.74 -26.06
CA LYS A 401 -8.95 8.52 -26.58
C LYS A 401 -8.37 9.80 -27.18
N VAL A 402 -7.06 9.95 -27.03
CA VAL A 402 -6.28 10.97 -27.72
C VAL A 402 -5.07 10.31 -28.36
N ASN A 403 -4.77 10.65 -29.60
CA ASN A 403 -3.68 10.06 -30.41
C ASN A 403 -3.68 8.51 -30.40
N GLY A 404 -4.88 7.89 -30.33
CA GLY A 404 -5.06 6.44 -30.28
C GLY A 404 -4.95 5.81 -28.91
N LEU A 405 -4.51 6.54 -27.90
CA LEU A 405 -4.35 6.08 -26.50
C LEU A 405 -5.61 6.38 -25.68
N PRO A 406 -6.05 5.48 -24.78
CA PRO A 406 -7.16 5.75 -23.87
C PRO A 406 -6.78 6.86 -22.86
N VAL A 407 -7.71 7.76 -22.57
CA VAL A 407 -7.54 8.75 -21.50
C VAL A 407 -7.91 8.09 -20.17
N GLN A 408 -6.92 7.83 -19.33
CA GLN A 408 -7.10 7.08 -18.09
C GLN A 408 -6.92 7.92 -16.82
N VAL A 409 -6.29 9.10 -16.91
CA VAL A 409 -6.03 9.96 -15.76
C VAL A 409 -6.46 11.39 -16.06
N ILE A 410 -7.16 12.03 -15.13
CA ILE A 410 -7.35 13.47 -15.08
C ILE A 410 -6.45 14.01 -13.98
N GLN A 411 -5.39 14.72 -14.33
CA GLN A 411 -4.32 15.12 -13.43
C GLN A 411 -4.27 16.64 -13.26
N GLY A 412 -4.94 17.19 -12.24
CA GLY A 412 -4.98 18.63 -11.98
C GLY A 412 -5.62 19.49 -13.09
N ALA A 413 -6.23 18.87 -14.09
CA ALA A 413 -6.46 19.48 -15.40
C ALA A 413 -7.47 20.63 -15.41
N PHE A 414 -8.47 20.61 -14.55
CA PHE A 414 -9.54 21.60 -14.49
C PHE A 414 -9.43 22.54 -13.28
N ALA A 415 -8.34 22.43 -12.52
CA ALA A 415 -8.15 23.22 -11.31
C ALA A 415 -8.38 24.72 -11.52
N GLY A 416 -9.19 25.33 -10.64
CA GLY A 416 -9.51 26.76 -10.71
C GLY A 416 -10.44 27.18 -11.85
N ASN A 417 -11.02 26.25 -12.62
CA ASN A 417 -11.96 26.60 -13.69
C ASN A 417 -13.33 26.95 -13.08
N THR A 418 -13.64 28.24 -13.03
CA THR A 418 -14.88 28.77 -12.46
C THR A 418 -16.04 28.89 -13.43
N THR A 419 -15.86 28.51 -14.71
CA THR A 419 -16.91 28.55 -15.72
C THR A 419 -17.55 27.18 -15.97
N LEU A 420 -16.81 26.11 -15.74
CA LEU A 420 -17.25 24.72 -15.94
C LEU A 420 -18.42 24.35 -15.02
N GLN A 421 -19.58 24.01 -15.62
CA GLN A 421 -20.78 23.59 -14.90
C GLN A 421 -21.02 22.08 -14.99
N THR A 422 -20.67 21.48 -16.12
CA THR A 422 -20.86 20.05 -16.36
C THR A 422 -19.63 19.45 -17.04
N VAL A 423 -19.15 18.34 -16.53
CA VAL A 423 -18.10 17.56 -17.18
C VAL A 423 -18.54 16.11 -17.38
N LYS A 424 -18.35 15.59 -18.59
CA LYS A 424 -18.47 14.16 -18.89
C LYS A 424 -17.06 13.58 -19.02
N LEU A 425 -16.77 12.60 -18.20
CA LEU A 425 -15.49 11.91 -18.16
C LEU A 425 -15.51 10.60 -18.95
N PRO A 426 -14.36 10.16 -19.50
CA PRO A 426 -14.30 8.96 -20.35
C PRO A 426 -14.57 7.68 -19.56
N GLU A 427 -15.11 6.67 -20.21
CA GLU A 427 -15.35 5.35 -19.63
C GLU A 427 -14.04 4.61 -19.31
N THR A 428 -12.97 4.96 -20.00
CA THR A 428 -11.61 4.44 -19.78
C THR A 428 -10.89 5.03 -18.58
N LEU A 429 -11.51 5.99 -17.86
CA LEU A 429 -10.90 6.69 -16.75
C LEU A 429 -10.63 5.76 -15.56
N LEU A 430 -9.40 5.74 -15.08
CA LEU A 430 -8.99 5.00 -13.90
C LEU A 430 -8.86 5.90 -12.66
N GLU A 431 -8.41 7.16 -12.86
CA GLU A 431 -8.07 8.05 -11.76
C GLU A 431 -8.48 9.50 -12.01
N ILE A 432 -9.10 10.11 -10.99
CA ILE A 432 -9.26 11.56 -10.86
C ILE A 432 -8.19 12.00 -9.86
N SER A 433 -7.07 12.54 -10.37
CA SER A 433 -5.82 12.76 -9.65
C SER A 433 -5.50 14.24 -9.46
N TYR A 434 -4.37 14.51 -8.84
CA TYR A 434 -3.86 15.87 -8.62
C TYR A 434 -2.64 16.14 -9.53
N GLY A 435 -2.36 17.42 -9.79
CA GLY A 435 -1.19 17.87 -10.54
C GLY A 435 0.11 17.71 -9.73
N ALA A 436 1.25 17.92 -10.38
CA ALA A 436 2.56 17.88 -9.74
C ALA A 436 2.72 18.92 -8.60
N ASP A 437 1.90 19.95 -8.59
CA ASP A 437 1.80 20.98 -7.55
C ASP A 437 0.88 20.58 -6.37
N GLY A 438 0.30 19.37 -6.41
CA GLY A 438 -0.61 18.85 -5.39
C GLY A 438 -2.05 19.40 -5.49
N VAL A 439 -2.38 20.16 -6.55
CA VAL A 439 -3.73 20.71 -6.75
C VAL A 439 -4.65 19.67 -7.39
N GLY A 440 -5.82 19.44 -6.80
CA GLY A 440 -6.78 18.42 -7.24
C GLY A 440 -7.34 18.67 -8.63
N ALA A 441 -7.80 17.60 -9.30
CA ALA A 441 -8.25 17.64 -10.71
C ALA A 441 -9.30 18.70 -11.00
N PHE A 442 -10.23 18.92 -10.07
CA PHE A 442 -11.31 19.91 -10.14
C PHE A 442 -11.29 20.89 -8.96
N GLU A 443 -10.19 20.96 -8.22
CA GLU A 443 -10.07 21.87 -7.09
C GLU A 443 -10.38 23.31 -7.49
N GLY A 444 -11.31 23.97 -6.75
CA GLY A 444 -11.72 25.33 -7.04
C GLY A 444 -12.66 25.50 -8.23
N CYS A 445 -13.22 24.43 -8.79
CA CYS A 445 -14.25 24.50 -9.84
C CYS A 445 -15.60 24.92 -9.22
N SER A 446 -15.69 26.16 -8.77
CA SER A 446 -16.81 26.67 -7.96
C SER A 446 -18.17 26.68 -8.67
N SER A 447 -18.22 26.60 -9.99
CA SER A 447 -19.44 26.50 -10.78
C SER A 447 -19.82 25.09 -11.18
N LEU A 448 -19.00 24.06 -10.89
CA LEU A 448 -19.21 22.67 -11.29
C LEU A 448 -20.41 22.09 -10.51
N GLN A 449 -21.48 21.77 -11.23
CA GLN A 449 -22.74 21.23 -10.70
C GLN A 449 -22.86 19.72 -10.91
N SER A 450 -22.29 19.20 -12.00
CA SER A 450 -22.48 17.82 -12.41
C SER A 450 -21.22 17.20 -13.00
N VAL A 451 -20.88 16.01 -12.52
CA VAL A 451 -19.83 15.15 -13.03
C VAL A 451 -20.47 13.87 -13.55
N ILE A 452 -20.35 13.62 -14.83
CA ILE A 452 -20.94 12.46 -15.48
C ILE A 452 -19.85 11.41 -15.68
N LEU A 453 -19.91 10.38 -14.85
CA LEU A 453 -18.97 9.23 -14.86
C LEU A 453 -19.54 8.03 -15.63
N ARG A 454 -20.72 8.20 -16.29
CA ARG A 454 -21.43 7.11 -16.94
C ARG A 454 -21.39 7.24 -18.46
N GLY A 455 -21.05 6.13 -19.11
CA GLY A 455 -21.57 5.83 -20.43
C GLY A 455 -23.03 5.36 -20.34
N GLU A 456 -23.66 5.07 -21.49
CA GLU A 456 -25.02 4.52 -21.53
C GLU A 456 -25.11 3.08 -20.98
N THR A 457 -23.96 2.42 -20.82
CA THR A 457 -23.80 1.06 -20.27
C THR A 457 -22.63 1.06 -19.27
N MET A 458 -22.87 0.63 -18.02
CA MET A 458 -21.81 0.41 -17.03
C MET A 458 -20.87 -0.74 -17.47
N PRO A 459 -19.59 -0.78 -17.08
CA PRO A 459 -18.92 -0.10 -15.96
C PRO A 459 -17.89 0.95 -16.42
N VAL A 460 -17.78 2.03 -15.64
CA VAL A 460 -16.64 2.95 -15.68
C VAL A 460 -15.48 2.31 -14.91
N SER A 461 -14.28 2.42 -15.43
CA SER A 461 -13.07 1.82 -14.84
C SER A 461 -12.49 2.62 -13.66
N LEU A 462 -13.16 3.69 -13.20
CA LEU A 462 -12.64 4.57 -12.15
C LEU A 462 -12.38 3.80 -10.85
N THR A 463 -11.13 3.78 -10.42
CA THR A 463 -10.69 3.12 -9.18
C THR A 463 -10.37 4.10 -8.06
N ARG A 464 -9.99 5.34 -8.40
CA ARG A 464 -9.48 6.30 -7.43
C ARG A 464 -10.05 7.71 -7.66
N VAL A 465 -10.52 8.30 -6.56
CA VAL A 465 -10.77 9.75 -6.41
C VAL A 465 -9.73 10.26 -5.43
N ALA A 466 -8.73 10.97 -5.92
CA ALA A 466 -7.55 11.32 -5.12
C ALA A 466 -7.80 12.49 -4.15
N TYR A 467 -6.74 12.85 -3.42
CA TYR A 467 -6.66 13.99 -2.54
C TYR A 467 -7.09 15.28 -3.26
N HIS A 468 -7.95 16.09 -2.63
CA HIS A 468 -8.45 17.36 -3.14
C HIS A 468 -9.18 17.29 -4.50
N ALA A 469 -9.51 16.11 -5.01
CA ALA A 469 -10.01 15.93 -6.38
C ALA A 469 -11.16 16.88 -6.75
N PHE A 470 -12.07 17.18 -5.82
CA PHE A 470 -13.20 18.10 -5.96
C PHE A 470 -13.25 19.17 -4.86
N ARG A 471 -12.15 19.43 -4.17
CA ARG A 471 -12.09 20.44 -3.11
C ARG A 471 -12.58 21.80 -3.65
N ASP A 472 -13.36 22.54 -2.84
CA ASP A 472 -13.90 23.85 -3.19
C ASP A 472 -14.83 23.85 -4.44
N CYS A 473 -15.40 22.68 -4.82
CA CYS A 473 -16.48 22.59 -5.82
C CYS A 473 -17.81 22.97 -5.17
N THR A 474 -17.98 24.25 -4.84
CA THR A 474 -19.10 24.74 -3.99
C THR A 474 -20.48 24.58 -4.62
N ALA A 475 -20.58 24.40 -5.94
CA ALA A 475 -21.85 24.17 -6.65
C ALA A 475 -22.16 22.70 -6.94
N LEU A 476 -21.27 21.76 -6.61
CA LEU A 476 -21.47 20.32 -6.86
C LEU A 476 -22.59 19.78 -5.99
N ILE A 477 -23.69 19.31 -6.60
CA ILE A 477 -24.90 18.90 -5.88
C ILE A 477 -24.87 17.42 -5.50
N GLN A 478 -24.44 16.59 -6.44
CA GLN A 478 -24.34 15.14 -6.25
C GLN A 478 -23.25 14.53 -7.12
N ILE A 479 -22.74 13.38 -6.68
CA ILE A 479 -21.85 12.56 -7.49
C ILE A 479 -22.13 11.07 -7.22
N THR A 480 -22.04 10.27 -8.28
CA THR A 480 -22.22 8.82 -8.22
C THR A 480 -20.91 8.14 -8.58
N LEU A 481 -20.36 7.34 -7.67
CA LEU A 481 -19.12 6.60 -7.86
C LEU A 481 -19.38 5.13 -8.20
N PRO A 482 -18.69 4.57 -9.20
CA PRO A 482 -18.93 3.20 -9.68
C PRO A 482 -18.46 2.12 -8.71
N VAL A 483 -18.83 0.87 -9.01
CA VAL A 483 -18.44 -0.32 -8.20
C VAL A 483 -16.93 -0.53 -8.12
N THR A 484 -16.18 0.01 -9.06
CA THR A 484 -14.72 -0.12 -9.18
C THR A 484 -13.94 0.81 -8.25
N VAL A 485 -14.59 1.83 -7.65
CA VAL A 485 -13.88 2.78 -6.79
C VAL A 485 -13.41 2.09 -5.52
N SER A 486 -12.10 2.00 -5.35
CA SER A 486 -11.46 1.41 -4.18
C SER A 486 -10.99 2.43 -3.15
N ARG A 487 -10.81 3.72 -3.55
CA ARG A 487 -10.28 4.76 -2.67
C ARG A 487 -10.87 6.14 -2.93
N ILE A 488 -11.18 6.85 -1.84
CA ILE A 488 -11.53 8.27 -1.80
C ILE A 488 -10.53 8.97 -0.89
N GLY A 489 -9.74 9.87 -1.45
CA GLY A 489 -8.66 10.59 -0.79
C GLY A 489 -9.13 11.51 0.33
N ALA A 490 -8.18 11.97 1.17
CA ALA A 490 -8.47 12.98 2.17
C ALA A 490 -8.91 14.29 1.50
N ALA A 491 -9.86 14.99 2.11
CA ALA A 491 -10.39 16.26 1.60
C ALA A 491 -10.87 16.22 0.13
N ALA A 492 -11.16 15.02 -0.41
CA ALA A 492 -11.57 14.86 -1.81
C ALA A 492 -12.77 15.71 -2.20
N PHE A 493 -13.70 15.92 -1.26
CA PHE A 493 -14.90 16.77 -1.43
C PHE A 493 -14.96 17.89 -0.38
N GLU A 494 -13.82 18.29 0.19
CA GLU A 494 -13.77 19.37 1.18
C GLU A 494 -14.36 20.66 0.60
N ASN A 495 -15.17 21.38 1.41
CA ASN A 495 -15.85 22.62 1.02
C ASN A 495 -16.81 22.47 -0.19
N CYS A 496 -17.27 21.28 -0.53
CA CYS A 496 -18.39 21.10 -1.47
C CYS A 496 -19.72 21.43 -0.76
N GLU A 497 -19.96 22.71 -0.53
CA GLU A 497 -21.09 23.20 0.31
C GLU A 497 -22.48 22.77 -0.21
N ALA A 498 -22.63 22.60 -1.52
CA ALA A 498 -23.88 22.17 -2.13
C ALA A 498 -24.02 20.64 -2.23
N LEU A 499 -23.02 19.85 -1.83
CA LEU A 499 -23.03 18.40 -2.01
C LEU A 499 -24.02 17.73 -1.06
N GLN A 500 -25.18 17.38 -1.59
CA GLN A 500 -26.27 16.75 -0.85
C GLN A 500 -26.19 15.22 -0.83
N LEU A 501 -25.68 14.62 -1.91
CA LEU A 501 -25.68 13.17 -2.09
C LEU A 501 -24.38 12.66 -2.71
N LEU A 502 -23.76 11.71 -2.04
CA LEU A 502 -22.65 10.89 -2.56
C LEU A 502 -23.12 9.44 -2.63
N GLU A 503 -23.36 8.94 -3.84
CA GLU A 503 -23.72 7.54 -4.08
C GLU A 503 -22.48 6.70 -4.37
N ILE A 504 -22.31 5.57 -3.69
CA ILE A 504 -21.14 4.69 -3.82
C ILE A 504 -21.60 3.27 -4.07
N TYR A 505 -21.39 2.78 -5.27
CA TYR A 505 -21.72 1.42 -5.66
C TYR A 505 -20.67 0.39 -5.24
N ALA A 506 -19.48 0.83 -4.81
CA ALA A 506 -18.46 -0.04 -4.27
C ALA A 506 -18.82 -0.54 -2.87
N LYS A 507 -18.80 -1.86 -2.66
CA LYS A 507 -18.98 -2.45 -1.32
C LYS A 507 -17.76 -2.23 -0.43
N ARG A 508 -16.55 -2.15 -1.03
CA ARG A 508 -15.28 -1.88 -0.36
C ARG A 508 -14.65 -0.67 -1.00
N CYS A 509 -14.58 0.41 -0.25
CA CYS A 509 -13.94 1.65 -0.67
C CYS A 509 -13.27 2.26 0.56
N THR A 510 -11.99 2.52 0.50
CA THR A 510 -11.24 3.18 1.58
C THR A 510 -11.52 4.67 1.56
N PHE A 511 -11.94 5.22 2.70
CA PHE A 511 -12.00 6.66 2.95
C PHE A 511 -10.82 7.05 3.80
N VAL A 512 -9.94 7.89 3.27
CA VAL A 512 -8.64 8.18 3.90
C VAL A 512 -8.79 8.98 5.20
N SER A 513 -9.77 9.87 5.29
CA SER A 513 -9.96 10.69 6.48
C SER A 513 -11.43 11.07 6.73
N SER A 514 -11.70 11.65 7.91
CA SER A 514 -13.00 12.24 8.23
C SER A 514 -13.36 13.42 7.32
N THR A 515 -12.37 14.05 6.70
CA THR A 515 -12.57 15.19 5.78
C THR A 515 -12.81 14.76 4.33
N SER A 516 -12.74 13.45 4.03
CA SER A 516 -12.97 12.95 2.66
C SER A 516 -14.35 13.33 2.11
N VAL A 517 -15.36 13.47 2.98
CA VAL A 517 -16.74 13.86 2.63
C VAL A 517 -17.25 14.92 3.60
N PRO A 518 -17.95 15.97 3.14
CA PRO A 518 -18.54 17.00 4.02
C PRO A 518 -19.53 16.43 5.03
N THR A 519 -19.73 17.13 6.14
CA THR A 519 -20.55 16.65 7.28
C THR A 519 -22.03 16.50 6.92
N GLU A 520 -22.55 17.39 6.11
CA GLU A 520 -23.97 17.47 5.75
C GLU A 520 -24.35 16.59 4.54
N THR A 521 -23.35 15.94 3.91
CA THR A 521 -23.58 15.08 2.75
C THR A 521 -24.19 13.75 3.17
N VAL A 522 -25.31 13.38 2.55
CA VAL A 522 -25.89 12.04 2.67
C VAL A 522 -25.04 11.06 1.86
N ILE A 523 -24.60 9.98 2.50
CA ILE A 523 -23.86 8.90 1.83
C ILE A 523 -24.84 7.78 1.50
N SER A 524 -24.91 7.38 0.24
CA SER A 524 -25.72 6.25 -0.21
C SER A 524 -24.81 5.09 -0.65
N GLY A 525 -25.09 3.89 -0.16
CA GLY A 525 -24.28 2.70 -0.42
C GLY A 525 -25.00 1.41 -0.09
N TYR A 526 -24.35 0.27 -0.29
CA TYR A 526 -24.93 -1.01 0.11
C TYR A 526 -24.88 -1.22 1.63
N ALA A 527 -25.84 -1.97 2.16
CA ALA A 527 -25.79 -2.45 3.54
C ALA A 527 -24.50 -3.29 3.76
N GLY A 528 -23.83 -3.06 4.90
CA GLY A 528 -22.58 -3.72 5.24
C GLY A 528 -21.34 -3.21 4.47
N SER A 529 -21.49 -2.16 3.67
CA SER A 529 -20.37 -1.56 2.95
C SER A 529 -19.45 -0.71 3.86
N THR A 530 -18.24 -0.44 3.38
CA THR A 530 -17.32 0.51 4.02
C THR A 530 -17.90 1.93 4.06
N ALA A 531 -18.73 2.30 3.08
CA ALA A 531 -19.45 3.57 3.06
C ALA A 531 -20.42 3.70 4.27
N GLN A 532 -21.15 2.65 4.61
CA GLN A 532 -21.98 2.61 5.81
C GLN A 532 -21.14 2.72 7.09
N THR A 533 -20.03 2.01 7.16
CA THR A 533 -19.12 2.06 8.30
C THR A 533 -18.52 3.46 8.48
N TYR A 534 -18.10 4.09 7.40
CA TYR A 534 -17.59 5.47 7.39
C TYR A 534 -18.66 6.46 7.88
N ALA A 535 -19.87 6.38 7.33
CA ALA A 535 -20.97 7.24 7.70
C ALA A 535 -21.29 7.12 9.21
N ALA A 536 -21.34 5.90 9.74
CA ALA A 536 -21.58 5.64 11.17
C ALA A 536 -20.42 6.18 12.04
N LYS A 537 -19.16 5.95 11.62
CA LYS A 537 -17.96 6.38 12.37
C LYS A 537 -17.88 7.91 12.50
N PHE A 538 -18.24 8.64 11.45
CA PHE A 538 -18.09 10.09 11.38
C PHE A 538 -19.43 10.86 11.47
N ASN A 539 -20.49 10.19 11.94
CA ASN A 539 -21.83 10.76 12.14
C ASN A 539 -22.40 11.44 10.90
N ARG A 540 -22.31 10.74 9.74
CA ARG A 540 -22.94 11.13 8.47
C ARG A 540 -24.27 10.41 8.32
N GLU A 541 -25.23 11.01 7.62
CA GLU A 541 -26.46 10.33 7.24
C GLU A 541 -26.16 9.26 6.19
N PHE A 542 -26.68 8.05 6.39
CA PHE A 542 -26.52 6.93 5.47
C PHE A 542 -27.88 6.45 4.95
N VAL A 543 -27.97 6.25 3.63
CA VAL A 543 -29.15 5.70 2.96
C VAL A 543 -28.74 4.47 2.16
N GLU A 544 -29.42 3.36 2.39
CA GLU A 544 -29.13 2.11 1.66
C GLU A 544 -29.61 2.20 0.20
N LEU A 545 -28.75 1.83 -0.74
CA LEU A 545 -29.06 1.75 -2.17
C LEU A 545 -30.19 0.74 -2.40
N GLY A 546 -31.17 1.13 -3.22
CA GLY A 546 -32.33 0.29 -3.57
C GLY A 546 -33.49 0.33 -2.58
N THR A 547 -33.41 1.08 -1.50
CA THR A 547 -34.57 1.33 -0.63
C THR A 547 -35.42 2.50 -1.16
N ALA A 548 -36.74 2.42 -0.99
CA ALA A 548 -37.67 3.43 -1.52
C ALA A 548 -37.42 4.88 -1.02
N SER A 549 -36.55 5.05 -0.03
CA SER A 549 -36.13 6.35 0.53
C SER A 549 -35.26 7.17 -0.43
N THR A 550 -34.45 6.52 -1.29
CA THR A 550 -33.60 7.23 -2.26
C THR A 550 -34.42 8.02 -3.29
N SER A 551 -35.65 7.55 -3.59
CA SER A 551 -36.55 8.24 -4.53
C SER A 551 -37.17 9.52 -3.95
N SER A 552 -37.29 9.67 -2.62
CA SER A 552 -37.92 10.83 -1.98
C SER A 552 -36.95 11.99 -1.72
N VAL A 553 -35.65 11.70 -1.50
CA VAL A 553 -34.61 12.74 -1.36
C VAL A 553 -34.36 13.43 -2.70
N MET A 554 -34.38 12.67 -3.82
CA MET A 554 -34.28 13.25 -5.16
C MET A 554 -35.45 14.17 -5.53
N THR A 555 -36.65 13.91 -4.99
CA THR A 555 -37.84 14.72 -5.34
C THR A 555 -37.91 16.06 -4.58
N THR A 556 -37.23 16.16 -3.43
CA THR A 556 -37.24 17.38 -2.62
C THR A 556 -36.15 18.38 -3.07
N ALA A 557 -35.02 17.90 -3.61
CA ALA A 557 -33.96 18.73 -4.13
C ALA A 557 -34.27 19.39 -5.50
N LEU A 558 -35.18 18.78 -6.28
CA LEU A 558 -35.56 19.26 -7.61
C LEU A 558 -36.74 20.27 -7.62
N THR A 559 -37.34 20.60 -6.45
CA THR A 559 -38.57 21.40 -6.40
C THR A 559 -38.37 22.89 -6.14
N THR A 560 -37.12 23.39 -6.08
CA THR A 560 -36.88 24.80 -5.74
C THR A 560 -36.45 25.70 -6.90
N THR A 561 -36.33 25.20 -8.14
CA THR A 561 -36.10 26.10 -9.29
C THR A 561 -36.77 25.55 -10.55
N SER A 562 -38.02 25.81 -10.78
CA SER A 562 -38.60 25.81 -12.10
C SER A 562 -39.71 26.83 -12.22
N LEU A 563 -39.40 27.94 -12.86
CA LEU A 563 -40.34 28.88 -13.42
C LEU A 563 -40.92 28.32 -14.73
N THR A 564 -42.21 28.03 -14.64
CA THR A 564 -43.27 28.16 -15.68
C THR A 564 -42.91 28.00 -17.15
N GLN A 565 -43.37 26.92 -17.76
CA GLN A 565 -44.21 27.06 -18.97
C GLN A 565 -45.17 25.89 -19.12
N THR A 566 -46.43 26.27 -19.24
CA THR A 566 -47.64 25.46 -19.46
C THR A 566 -47.72 24.98 -20.90
N THR A 567 -47.93 23.70 -21.14
CA THR A 567 -48.79 23.25 -22.24
C THR A 567 -49.36 21.86 -21.94
N THR A 568 -50.66 21.83 -21.96
CA THR A 568 -51.59 20.73 -21.76
C THR A 568 -51.57 19.79 -22.99
N THR A 569 -51.48 18.47 -22.80
CA THR A 569 -52.25 17.55 -23.65
C THR A 569 -52.51 16.23 -22.91
N THR A 570 -53.76 15.92 -22.82
CA THR A 570 -54.42 14.75 -22.27
C THR A 570 -54.32 13.57 -23.26
N THR A 571 -54.07 12.35 -22.78
CA THR A 571 -54.82 11.16 -23.23
C THR A 571 -54.61 9.93 -22.33
N THR A 572 -55.64 9.59 -21.67
CA THR A 572 -56.36 8.31 -21.40
C THR A 572 -55.57 6.99 -21.21
N ALA A 573 -55.99 6.41 -20.10
CA ALA A 573 -55.72 5.10 -19.57
C ALA A 573 -56.10 3.90 -20.43
N SER A 574 -55.47 2.77 -20.19
CA SER A 574 -56.21 1.50 -20.12
C SER A 574 -55.50 0.47 -19.26
N SER A 575 -56.18 0.06 -18.27
CA SER A 575 -55.93 -1.05 -17.37
C SER A 575 -56.13 -2.41 -18.06
N LYS A 576 -55.35 -3.41 -17.75
CA LYS A 576 -55.86 -4.80 -17.69
C LYS A 576 -55.09 -5.64 -16.65
N THR A 577 -55.85 -6.04 -15.67
CA THR A 577 -55.66 -7.08 -14.70
C THR A 577 -55.86 -8.47 -15.36
N SER A 578 -55.05 -9.46 -14.95
CA SER A 578 -55.46 -10.87 -14.81
C SER A 578 -54.30 -11.67 -14.26
N ALA A 579 -54.38 -12.13 -13.03
CA ALA A 579 -54.98 -13.36 -12.52
C ALA A 579 -53.98 -14.53 -12.47
N VAL A 580 -53.72 -14.90 -11.25
CA VAL A 580 -53.04 -16.09 -10.73
C VAL A 580 -53.56 -17.38 -11.33
N THR A 581 -52.64 -18.29 -11.67
CA THR A 581 -52.87 -19.74 -11.52
C THR A 581 -51.58 -20.48 -11.26
N SER A 582 -51.61 -21.27 -10.20
CA SER A 582 -50.66 -22.31 -9.81
C SER A 582 -50.59 -23.40 -10.84
N THR A 583 -49.38 -23.96 -11.07
CA THR A 583 -49.16 -25.45 -11.00
C THR A 583 -47.77 -25.85 -11.53
N THR A 584 -47.14 -26.77 -10.77
CA THR A 584 -46.26 -27.87 -11.15
C THR A 584 -44.82 -27.59 -11.65
N PRO A 585 -43.88 -28.49 -11.34
CA PRO A 585 -42.45 -28.23 -11.44
C PRO A 585 -42.00 -28.22 -12.87
N GLU A 586 -41.42 -27.14 -13.30
CA GLU A 586 -40.78 -27.04 -14.59
C GLU A 586 -39.32 -27.43 -14.53
N SER A 587 -39.03 -28.26 -15.48
CA SER A 587 -37.77 -28.70 -16.09
C SER A 587 -36.53 -27.88 -15.82
N PHE A 588 -35.46 -28.57 -15.60
CA PHE A 588 -34.06 -28.20 -15.39
C PHE A 588 -33.40 -27.51 -16.62
N GLU A 589 -34.02 -26.51 -17.20
CA GLU A 589 -33.42 -25.75 -18.31
C GLU A 589 -33.51 -24.24 -18.04
N ASN A 590 -32.50 -23.68 -17.35
CA ASN A 590 -32.02 -22.28 -17.46
C ASN A 590 -31.38 -21.77 -16.14
N ARG A 591 -30.40 -22.47 -15.62
CA ARG A 591 -29.44 -21.78 -14.75
C ARG A 591 -28.39 -21.10 -15.61
N LEU A 592 -28.08 -19.84 -15.27
CA LEU A 592 -26.95 -19.12 -15.86
C LEU A 592 -25.66 -19.85 -15.46
N ILE A 593 -24.76 -20.04 -16.40
CA ILE A 593 -23.43 -20.54 -16.07
C ILE A 593 -22.76 -19.54 -15.15
N GLY A 594 -22.12 -20.01 -14.08
CA GLY A 594 -21.56 -19.18 -13.02
C GLY A 594 -22.49 -18.85 -11.85
N ASP A 595 -23.83 -19.08 -12.00
CA ASP A 595 -24.79 -18.91 -10.90
C ASP A 595 -24.99 -20.26 -10.17
N VAL A 596 -24.05 -20.60 -9.33
CA VAL A 596 -23.97 -21.90 -8.63
C VAL A 596 -25.02 -22.00 -7.52
N ASN A 597 -25.34 -20.89 -6.85
CA ASN A 597 -26.32 -20.86 -5.76
C ASN A 597 -27.77 -20.76 -6.27
N GLY A 598 -27.98 -20.37 -7.55
CA GLY A 598 -29.28 -20.26 -8.19
C GLY A 598 -30.08 -19.03 -7.80
N ASP A 599 -29.44 -17.96 -7.41
CA ASP A 599 -30.10 -16.69 -7.01
C ASP A 599 -30.34 -15.74 -8.18
N GLY A 600 -29.88 -16.09 -9.38
CA GLY A 600 -30.02 -15.34 -10.62
C GLY A 600 -28.88 -14.36 -10.89
N ASN A 601 -27.81 -14.38 -10.08
CA ASN A 601 -26.64 -13.51 -10.24
C ASN A 601 -25.36 -14.34 -10.11
N CYS A 602 -24.32 -14.00 -10.90
CA CYS A 602 -22.99 -14.53 -10.68
C CYS A 602 -22.24 -13.64 -9.70
N THR A 603 -21.88 -14.14 -8.55
CA THR A 603 -21.25 -13.40 -7.45
C THR A 603 -20.10 -14.16 -6.83
N ILE A 604 -19.42 -13.54 -5.87
CA ILE A 604 -18.35 -14.19 -5.11
C ILE A 604 -18.84 -15.41 -4.33
N ASP A 605 -20.13 -15.45 -3.97
CA ASP A 605 -20.71 -16.57 -3.23
C ASP A 605 -20.76 -17.83 -4.11
N ASP A 606 -20.94 -17.67 -5.42
CA ASP A 606 -20.89 -18.77 -6.40
C ASP A 606 -19.48 -19.31 -6.56
N LEU A 607 -18.48 -18.43 -6.62
CA LEU A 607 -17.07 -18.82 -6.65
C LEU A 607 -16.67 -19.57 -5.37
N VAL A 608 -17.16 -19.12 -4.22
CA VAL A 608 -16.95 -19.82 -2.94
C VAL A 608 -17.58 -21.22 -2.99
N MET A 609 -18.79 -21.37 -3.51
CA MET A 609 -19.46 -22.67 -3.65
C MET A 609 -18.73 -23.60 -4.63
N LEU A 610 -18.27 -23.08 -5.78
CA LEU A 610 -17.46 -23.82 -6.73
C LEU A 610 -16.15 -24.32 -6.09
N ASN A 611 -15.45 -23.45 -5.37
CA ASN A 611 -14.22 -23.83 -4.66
C ASN A 611 -14.46 -24.85 -3.55
N GLN A 612 -15.58 -24.75 -2.81
CA GLN A 612 -15.97 -25.75 -1.82
C GLN A 612 -16.27 -27.13 -2.47
N TYR A 613 -16.85 -27.14 -3.67
CA TYR A 613 -17.06 -28.38 -4.44
C TYR A 613 -15.72 -29.00 -4.86
N LEU A 614 -14.80 -28.20 -5.40
CA LEU A 614 -13.46 -28.66 -5.81
C LEU A 614 -12.64 -29.20 -4.62
N LEU A 615 -12.85 -28.67 -3.43
CA LEU A 615 -12.23 -29.16 -2.20
C LEU A 615 -12.95 -30.34 -1.57
N GLY A 616 -14.06 -30.81 -2.17
CA GLY A 616 -14.87 -31.91 -1.65
C GLY A 616 -15.65 -31.58 -0.37
N ILE A 617 -15.85 -30.31 -0.08
CA ILE A 617 -16.60 -29.81 1.09
C ILE A 617 -18.09 -29.71 0.75
N LEU A 618 -18.43 -29.27 -0.47
CA LEU A 618 -19.78 -29.12 -0.98
C LEU A 618 -20.19 -30.35 -1.82
N HIS A 619 -21.37 -30.90 -1.56
CA HIS A 619 -22.02 -31.87 -2.44
C HIS A 619 -23.03 -31.13 -3.31
N ALA A 620 -22.68 -30.94 -4.58
CA ALA A 620 -23.52 -30.23 -5.54
C ALA A 620 -24.51 -31.13 -6.23
N ASP A 621 -25.70 -30.64 -6.54
CA ASP A 621 -26.69 -31.30 -7.40
C ASP A 621 -26.34 -31.13 -8.88
N ALA A 622 -27.08 -31.79 -9.77
CA ALA A 622 -26.80 -31.77 -11.20
C ALA A 622 -26.94 -30.35 -11.83
N SER A 623 -27.80 -29.52 -11.27
CA SER A 623 -27.99 -28.13 -11.76
C SER A 623 -26.87 -27.20 -11.32
N GLN A 624 -26.37 -27.41 -10.11
CA GLN A 624 -25.19 -26.70 -9.58
C GLN A 624 -23.93 -27.09 -10.36
N ILE A 625 -23.74 -28.39 -10.63
CA ILE A 625 -22.63 -28.90 -11.44
C ILE A 625 -22.65 -28.30 -12.84
N ALA A 626 -23.81 -28.16 -13.48
CA ALA A 626 -23.95 -27.55 -14.79
C ALA A 626 -23.63 -26.03 -14.75
N ALA A 627 -23.96 -25.33 -13.66
CA ALA A 627 -23.61 -23.92 -13.46
C ALA A 627 -22.12 -23.70 -13.17
N MET A 628 -21.41 -24.69 -12.63
CA MET A 628 -19.99 -24.67 -12.32
C MET A 628 -19.08 -24.82 -13.55
N ASP A 629 -19.57 -25.37 -14.67
CA ASP A 629 -18.80 -25.61 -15.89
C ASP A 629 -18.64 -24.31 -16.69
N CYS A 630 -17.78 -23.43 -16.19
CA CYS A 630 -17.57 -22.09 -16.76
C CYS A 630 -16.77 -22.09 -18.07
N CYS A 631 -16.08 -23.18 -18.37
CA CYS A 631 -15.35 -23.36 -19.64
C CYS A 631 -16.10 -24.26 -20.65
N ALA A 632 -17.27 -24.80 -20.30
CA ALA A 632 -18.10 -25.68 -21.14
C ALA A 632 -17.36 -26.93 -21.68
N ASP A 633 -16.39 -27.45 -20.95
CA ASP A 633 -15.63 -28.63 -21.35
C ASP A 633 -16.18 -29.96 -20.76
N GLY A 634 -17.23 -29.85 -19.92
CA GLY A 634 -17.92 -30.96 -19.28
C GLY A 634 -17.20 -31.52 -18.06
N LYS A 635 -16.22 -30.82 -17.52
CA LYS A 635 -15.51 -31.16 -16.30
C LYS A 635 -15.56 -29.95 -15.35
N ILE A 636 -15.51 -30.23 -14.06
CA ILE A 636 -15.40 -29.17 -13.05
C ILE A 636 -14.03 -29.30 -12.41
N ASP A 637 -13.16 -28.36 -12.70
CA ASP A 637 -11.81 -28.29 -12.16
C ASP A 637 -11.36 -26.83 -11.84
N MET A 638 -10.09 -26.63 -11.50
CA MET A 638 -9.56 -25.32 -11.14
C MET A 638 -9.63 -24.28 -12.28
N ARG A 639 -9.83 -24.74 -13.52
CA ARG A 639 -9.98 -23.86 -14.68
C ARG A 639 -11.31 -23.14 -14.65
N ASP A 640 -12.38 -23.81 -14.23
CA ASP A 640 -13.71 -23.20 -14.07
C ASP A 640 -13.70 -22.15 -12.97
N SER A 641 -13.04 -22.45 -11.85
CA SER A 641 -12.86 -21.51 -10.75
C SER A 641 -12.11 -20.26 -11.22
N LEU A 642 -11.02 -20.43 -11.99
CA LEU A 642 -10.25 -19.30 -12.54
C LEU A 642 -11.08 -18.48 -13.53
N ILE A 643 -11.87 -19.13 -14.38
CA ILE A 643 -12.74 -18.45 -15.34
C ILE A 643 -13.84 -17.67 -14.63
N LEU A 644 -14.48 -18.25 -13.62
CA LEU A 644 -15.49 -17.55 -12.83
C LEU A 644 -14.87 -16.38 -12.05
N GLU A 645 -13.66 -16.53 -11.51
CA GLU A 645 -12.92 -15.46 -10.88
C GLU A 645 -12.62 -14.33 -11.87
N GLN A 646 -12.11 -14.65 -13.07
CA GLN A 646 -11.83 -13.67 -14.12
C GLN A 646 -13.09 -12.94 -14.58
N PHE A 647 -14.23 -13.62 -14.65
CA PHE A 647 -15.51 -13.02 -14.95
C PHE A 647 -15.96 -12.05 -13.85
N LEU A 648 -15.85 -12.46 -12.58
CA LEU A 648 -16.24 -11.65 -11.42
C LEU A 648 -15.37 -10.39 -11.24
N VAL A 649 -14.10 -10.44 -11.67
CA VAL A 649 -13.20 -9.28 -11.67
C VAL A 649 -13.13 -8.56 -13.02
N TYR A 650 -14.06 -8.86 -13.92
CA TYR A 650 -14.21 -8.23 -15.24
C TYR A 650 -12.99 -8.34 -16.17
N MET A 651 -12.18 -9.40 -16.02
CA MET A 651 -11.12 -9.73 -16.99
C MET A 651 -11.63 -10.39 -18.25
N ILE A 652 -12.81 -10.99 -18.18
CA ILE A 652 -13.57 -11.56 -19.32
C ILE A 652 -15.02 -11.09 -19.24
N ASP A 653 -15.64 -10.86 -20.40
CA ASP A 653 -16.99 -10.27 -20.47
C ASP A 653 -18.11 -11.31 -20.45
N THR A 654 -17.81 -12.56 -20.72
CA THR A 654 -18.82 -13.62 -20.85
C THR A 654 -18.31 -14.98 -20.37
N ILE A 655 -19.22 -15.77 -19.77
CA ILE A 655 -19.06 -17.20 -19.54
C ILE A 655 -20.25 -17.93 -20.18
N PRO A 656 -20.09 -19.13 -20.74
CA PRO A 656 -18.85 -19.90 -20.77
C PRO A 656 -17.80 -19.33 -21.72
N VAL A 657 -16.55 -19.59 -21.41
CA VAL A 657 -15.44 -19.35 -22.34
C VAL A 657 -15.27 -20.61 -23.17
N GLU A 658 -15.42 -20.55 -24.48
CA GLU A 658 -15.19 -21.72 -25.36
C GLU A 658 -13.72 -22.17 -25.24
N PRO A 659 -13.46 -23.49 -25.19
CA PRO A 659 -12.15 -24.08 -24.89
C PRO A 659 -11.05 -23.76 -25.93
#